data_26ca1153baa1b2d36163e06c47583bf0
#
_entry.id   26ca1153baa1b2d36163e06c47583bf0
#
_cell.length_a   1.000
_cell.length_b   1.000
_cell.length_c   1.000
_cell.angle_alpha   90.00
_cell.angle_beta   90.00
_cell.angle_gamma   90.00
#
_symmetry.space_group_name_H-M   'P 1'
#
loop_
_entity.id
_entity.type
_entity.pdbx_description
1 polymer ?
#
loop_
_entity_poly.entity_id
_entity_poly.type
_entity_poly.pdbx_seq_one_letter_code
_entity_poly.pdbx_strand_id
1 'polypeptide(L)'
;MSTRFLRYFFEPKSLAVIGASEKNFSLGGQVVANMLDAKFPGDIWVVNPKPYEQVHGCLCFRAVSDLPRVPDLAVVCSPAATAPDVVAELGRFGVKAALVLTSGQGHRQTNYKARLLEAAQSSGIRVMGPECMGILVPSRHLNASYAPQNIKPGKVAYIGQSGMLGNAIIDWANGRGIGFSHLITLGDSVDVRLADVIDYVNRYSGAQAILLHLEDVPDSRHFMTAVREASRNKLVLVIKSGRTMEAQGNPDTLTPGLTNRDPIYDAAFSRAGMVRVDNSQELFDALETLTRMRPVRGGRLAIVSNGLGPSMLAVDRLIHQGGELAQLSDETQAKLQDWLPSDRSRVNPLDIGGGATPQMFVEAVQMVAEDPNVDAVLVVHAPTRLAPSKSTALALIANKKLFKRNLLTSWMGLEHAFPARHEFNLAGIPTYLSPEKAVQAFMHLVNYQRNQQLLQETPPSLPFETTQDARKGAREMLEQVVASGRNHLSHEETHRLLKAYGIEIAPVLYPKTVAEAAQMSVQFPGPKALKINHDHNSYPFVYRKHPHKFSSGLLQDLETEEDVRKGAERLLEKAQEKFPASQFHSFVLQPMQRGKHSMQLNVGITRDSLFGPIILFGIGGYKVNILVDRQVALPPLNMSLAQDLIMRSHAGKLIKEHSNDPEDDLQRVSVLLVKLSQLCSDMPLIKGLEINPLLLNSREMFAIDVQCDLGTPAYHAIMPYPEDLRKLVQLKDGRRVEVRPIRGEDAVALLRFHSRLSEESIRFRYFHNKADLTKRDLSLLTQINYDRQMAFIAEELLEDGGREILGVSRVWTDPDNIRTEFSVIIRDDLQGLGLGSLLMNAIIDYSRSVGTLEMIGKIMVENHPMRGLMKYLGFKATYNMEEQVVDAVLPLNEPTTEWQHHRLNNATD
;
A
#
# COMPACT_ATOMS: atom_id res chain seq x y z
N MET A 1 -0.62 6.51 -16.53
CA MET A 1 0.45 7.20 -15.77
C MET A 1 1.46 7.75 -16.73
N SER A 2 2.02 8.91 -16.45
CA SER A 2 3.05 9.45 -17.32
C SER A 2 3.98 10.40 -16.57
N THR A 3 5.27 10.08 -16.57
CA THR A 3 6.34 11.01 -16.16
C THR A 3 6.79 11.88 -17.34
N ARG A 4 6.16 11.68 -18.51
CA ARG A 4 6.46 12.44 -19.72
C ARG A 4 6.37 13.94 -19.46
N PHE A 5 7.41 14.65 -19.85
CA PHE A 5 7.54 16.10 -19.71
C PHE A 5 7.57 16.63 -18.25
N LEU A 6 7.52 15.80 -17.20
CA LEU A 6 7.60 16.29 -15.82
C LEU A 6 8.91 17.01 -15.53
N ARG A 7 9.97 16.68 -16.23
CA ARG A 7 11.25 17.39 -16.13
C ARG A 7 11.11 18.89 -16.38
N TYR A 8 10.22 19.30 -17.27
CA TYR A 8 9.99 20.70 -17.57
C TYR A 8 9.33 21.48 -16.44
N PHE A 9 8.63 20.81 -15.51
CA PHE A 9 8.14 21.45 -14.30
C PHE A 9 9.25 21.68 -13.27
N PHE A 10 10.19 20.74 -13.12
CA PHE A 10 11.12 20.73 -12.01
C PHE A 10 12.54 21.19 -12.37
N GLU A 11 12.89 21.20 -13.65
CA GLU A 11 14.20 21.61 -14.16
C GLU A 11 14.07 22.52 -15.42
N PRO A 12 13.18 23.52 -15.42
CA PRO A 12 13.04 24.42 -16.57
C PRO A 12 14.28 25.29 -16.71
N LYS A 13 14.65 25.60 -17.97
CA LYS A 13 15.69 26.58 -18.31
C LYS A 13 15.11 27.95 -18.67
N SER A 14 13.83 28.02 -18.98
CA SER A 14 13.09 29.24 -19.27
C SER A 14 11.65 29.13 -18.81
N LEU A 15 11.07 30.24 -18.43
CA LEU A 15 9.72 30.29 -17.85
C LEU A 15 8.93 31.48 -18.40
N ALA A 16 7.63 31.26 -18.69
CA ALA A 16 6.69 32.33 -19.02
C ALA A 16 5.57 32.41 -17.95
N VAL A 17 5.33 33.57 -17.37
CA VAL A 17 4.22 33.82 -16.44
C VAL A 17 3.09 34.54 -17.17
N ILE A 18 1.96 33.83 -17.31
CA ILE A 18 0.81 34.33 -18.04
C ILE A 18 -0.16 35.04 -17.08
N GLY A 19 -0.43 36.30 -17.31
CA GLY A 19 -1.35 37.10 -16.49
C GLY A 19 -0.68 37.86 -15.34
N ALA A 20 0.67 37.91 -15.29
CA ALA A 20 1.38 38.68 -14.28
C ALA A 20 1.20 40.23 -14.51
N SER A 21 1.18 40.96 -13.41
CA SER A 21 1.08 42.42 -13.40
C SER A 21 1.69 43.00 -12.12
N GLU A 22 2.01 44.28 -12.14
CA GLU A 22 2.55 45.00 -10.96
C GLU A 22 1.49 45.44 -9.95
N LYS A 23 0.22 45.05 -10.16
CA LYS A 23 -0.83 45.37 -9.19
C LYS A 23 -0.54 44.68 -7.86
N ASN A 24 -0.81 45.38 -6.77
CA ASN A 24 -0.73 44.81 -5.43
C ASN A 24 -1.59 43.53 -5.36
N PHE A 25 -1.03 42.47 -4.74
CA PHE A 25 -1.66 41.15 -4.63
C PHE A 25 -1.96 40.44 -5.96
N SER A 26 -1.26 40.83 -7.05
CA SER A 26 -1.31 40.07 -8.30
C SER A 26 -0.66 38.68 -8.11
N LEU A 27 -1.44 37.62 -8.36
CA LEU A 27 -0.94 36.24 -8.27
C LEU A 27 0.31 36.03 -9.16
N GLY A 28 0.22 36.39 -10.42
CA GLY A 28 1.34 36.30 -11.36
C GLY A 28 2.50 37.22 -11.02
N GLY A 29 2.21 38.45 -10.50
CA GLY A 29 3.25 39.36 -10.02
C GLY A 29 4.05 38.75 -8.85
N GLN A 30 3.35 38.09 -7.92
CA GLN A 30 4.02 37.40 -6.82
C GLN A 30 4.91 36.23 -7.30
N VAL A 31 4.44 35.47 -8.30
CA VAL A 31 5.27 34.40 -8.90
C VAL A 31 6.55 34.96 -9.50
N VAL A 32 6.47 36.07 -10.26
CA VAL A 32 7.65 36.71 -10.84
C VAL A 32 8.60 37.20 -9.74
N ALA A 33 8.07 37.85 -8.69
CA ALA A 33 8.85 38.32 -7.55
C ALA A 33 9.57 37.14 -6.83
N ASN A 34 8.86 36.03 -6.59
CA ASN A 34 9.42 34.85 -5.95
C ASN A 34 10.51 34.19 -6.79
N MET A 35 10.36 34.17 -8.12
CA MET A 35 11.38 33.63 -9.02
C MET A 35 12.66 34.49 -9.00
N LEU A 36 12.51 35.81 -8.98
CA LEU A 36 13.63 36.75 -8.87
C LEU A 36 14.35 36.64 -7.51
N ASP A 37 13.57 36.55 -6.42
CA ASP A 37 14.10 36.35 -5.06
C ASP A 37 14.85 35.01 -4.90
N ALA A 38 14.34 33.95 -5.56
CA ALA A 38 15.03 32.66 -5.63
C ALA A 38 16.30 32.68 -6.48
N LYS A 39 16.55 33.78 -7.24
CA LYS A 39 17.67 33.94 -8.19
C LYS A 39 17.67 32.87 -9.29
N PHE A 40 16.49 32.64 -9.88
CA PHE A 40 16.38 31.69 -10.99
C PHE A 40 17.35 32.05 -12.13
N PRO A 41 18.18 31.09 -12.58
CA PRO A 41 19.24 31.41 -13.52
C PRO A 41 18.79 31.50 -14.99
N GLY A 42 17.54 31.13 -15.28
CA GLY A 42 16.98 31.10 -16.64
C GLY A 42 16.22 32.38 -17.00
N ASP A 43 15.72 32.40 -18.25
CA ASP A 43 14.89 33.54 -18.71
C ASP A 43 13.51 33.50 -18.07
N ILE A 44 13.04 34.66 -17.64
CA ILE A 44 11.67 34.85 -17.15
C ILE A 44 10.97 35.87 -18.07
N TRP A 45 9.92 35.45 -18.76
CA TRP A 45 9.07 36.28 -19.57
C TRP A 45 7.69 36.41 -18.95
N VAL A 46 7.08 37.56 -19.19
CA VAL A 46 5.68 37.81 -18.79
C VAL A 46 4.81 37.92 -20.04
N VAL A 47 3.62 37.35 -19.99
CA VAL A 47 2.61 37.54 -21.03
C VAL A 47 1.37 38.17 -20.41
N ASN A 48 1.01 39.35 -20.87
CA ASN A 48 -0.20 40.05 -20.43
C ASN A 48 -0.77 40.91 -21.59
N PRO A 49 -2.06 40.75 -21.95
CA PRO A 49 -2.67 41.52 -23.04
C PRO A 49 -2.71 43.04 -22.78
N LYS A 50 -2.51 43.46 -21.51
CA LYS A 50 -2.39 44.90 -21.17
C LYS A 50 -1.01 45.42 -21.56
N PRO A 51 -0.89 46.73 -21.82
CA PRO A 51 0.31 47.37 -22.36
C PRO A 51 1.40 47.59 -21.26
N TYR A 52 1.89 46.52 -20.67
CA TYR A 52 3.08 46.57 -19.82
C TYR A 52 4.32 46.32 -20.69
N GLU A 53 5.37 47.11 -20.50
CA GLU A 53 6.69 46.85 -21.09
C GLU A 53 7.46 45.84 -20.27
N GLN A 54 7.32 45.93 -18.97
CA GLN A 54 7.98 45.08 -17.99
C GLN A 54 7.07 44.82 -16.79
N VAL A 55 7.30 43.71 -16.08
CA VAL A 55 6.71 43.41 -14.78
C VAL A 55 7.83 42.95 -13.86
N HIS A 56 8.10 43.64 -12.76
CA HIS A 56 9.22 43.43 -11.87
C HIS A 56 10.59 43.35 -12.59
N GLY A 57 10.76 44.14 -13.67
CA GLY A 57 11.97 44.13 -14.50
C GLY A 57 12.07 43.02 -15.54
N CYS A 58 11.11 42.09 -15.60
CA CYS A 58 11.02 41.08 -16.65
C CYS A 58 10.24 41.60 -17.87
N LEU A 59 10.72 41.28 -19.09
CA LEU A 59 10.05 41.71 -20.35
C LEU A 59 8.63 41.15 -20.42
N CYS A 60 7.68 42.02 -20.81
CA CYS A 60 6.29 41.66 -20.95
C CYS A 60 5.85 41.68 -22.41
N PHE A 61 5.25 40.61 -22.89
CA PHE A 61 4.73 40.40 -24.24
C PHE A 61 3.20 40.42 -24.21
N ARG A 62 2.56 40.76 -25.30
CA ARG A 62 1.09 40.87 -25.37
C ARG A 62 0.41 39.52 -25.60
N ALA A 63 1.04 38.61 -26.33
CA ALA A 63 0.53 37.29 -26.64
C ALA A 63 1.62 36.25 -26.49
N VAL A 64 1.24 34.95 -26.37
CA VAL A 64 2.18 33.82 -26.32
C VAL A 64 3.02 33.75 -27.61
N SER A 65 2.43 34.09 -28.75
CA SER A 65 3.10 34.12 -30.06
C SER A 65 4.23 35.12 -30.15
N ASP A 66 4.25 36.15 -29.30
CA ASP A 66 5.24 37.22 -29.32
C ASP A 66 6.52 36.87 -28.53
N LEU A 67 6.49 35.74 -27.80
CA LEU A 67 7.63 35.24 -27.03
C LEU A 67 8.82 34.93 -27.96
N PRO A 68 10.07 35.28 -27.58
CA PRO A 68 11.27 35.12 -28.41
C PRO A 68 11.61 33.65 -28.70
N ARG A 69 11.18 32.72 -27.85
CA ARG A 69 11.29 31.30 -28.03
C ARG A 69 10.26 30.55 -27.17
N VAL A 70 10.06 29.26 -27.41
CA VAL A 70 9.20 28.40 -26.63
C VAL A 70 9.76 28.24 -25.21
N PRO A 71 9.03 28.63 -24.14
CA PRO A 71 9.45 28.42 -22.78
C PRO A 71 9.33 26.94 -22.39
N ASP A 72 10.19 26.46 -21.49
CA ASP A 72 10.11 25.12 -20.93
C ASP A 72 8.88 24.95 -20.05
N LEU A 73 8.57 25.95 -19.22
CA LEU A 73 7.45 25.98 -18.30
C LEU A 73 6.62 27.26 -18.48
N ALA A 74 5.31 27.11 -18.53
CA ALA A 74 4.38 28.23 -18.40
C ALA A 74 3.67 28.20 -17.06
N VAL A 75 3.62 29.34 -16.35
CA VAL A 75 2.82 29.51 -15.14
C VAL A 75 1.58 30.34 -15.47
N VAL A 76 0.41 29.71 -15.40
CA VAL A 76 -0.87 30.31 -15.80
C VAL A 76 -1.56 30.89 -14.57
N CYS A 77 -1.62 32.23 -14.54
CA CYS A 77 -2.28 33.01 -13.50
C CYS A 77 -3.47 33.83 -14.09
N SER A 78 -3.87 33.50 -15.31
CA SER A 78 -5.03 34.11 -15.97
C SER A 78 -6.34 33.66 -15.33
N PRO A 79 -7.45 34.43 -15.44
CA PRO A 79 -8.74 34.02 -14.89
C PRO A 79 -9.20 32.64 -15.38
N ALA A 80 -9.94 31.91 -14.55
CA ALA A 80 -10.42 30.56 -14.87
C ALA A 80 -11.23 30.48 -16.18
N ALA A 81 -11.92 31.54 -16.55
CA ALA A 81 -12.67 31.61 -17.82
C ALA A 81 -11.77 31.44 -19.04
N THR A 82 -10.55 31.99 -19.00
CA THR A 82 -9.60 32.04 -20.13
C THR A 82 -8.45 31.03 -20.01
N ALA A 83 -8.23 30.46 -18.83
CA ALA A 83 -7.11 29.54 -18.58
C ALA A 83 -7.09 28.30 -19.52
N PRO A 84 -8.23 27.64 -19.87
CA PRO A 84 -8.22 26.54 -20.83
C PRO A 84 -7.75 26.96 -22.23
N ASP A 85 -8.21 28.13 -22.71
CA ASP A 85 -7.84 28.64 -24.03
C ASP A 85 -6.36 29.02 -24.08
N VAL A 86 -5.83 29.62 -23.00
CA VAL A 86 -4.41 29.91 -22.82
C VAL A 86 -3.56 28.62 -22.82
N VAL A 87 -4.02 27.57 -22.13
CA VAL A 87 -3.31 26.27 -22.13
C VAL A 87 -3.27 25.66 -23.52
N ALA A 88 -4.37 25.71 -24.26
CA ALA A 88 -4.42 25.25 -25.64
C ALA A 88 -3.50 26.07 -26.57
N GLU A 89 -3.41 27.41 -26.38
CA GLU A 89 -2.50 28.27 -27.10
C GLU A 89 -1.04 27.94 -26.81
N LEU A 90 -0.67 27.77 -25.52
CA LEU A 90 0.67 27.39 -25.08
C LEU A 90 1.10 26.06 -25.69
N GLY A 91 0.23 25.05 -25.68
CA GLY A 91 0.53 23.75 -26.28
C GLY A 91 0.74 23.80 -27.79
N ARG A 92 -0.10 24.57 -28.51
CA ARG A 92 0.09 24.84 -29.96
C ARG A 92 1.39 25.62 -30.27
N PHE A 93 1.81 26.49 -29.36
CA PHE A 93 3.10 27.18 -29.46
C PHE A 93 4.29 26.26 -29.19
N GLY A 94 4.05 25.09 -28.64
CA GLY A 94 5.07 24.03 -28.40
C GLY A 94 5.52 23.85 -26.95
N VAL A 95 4.93 24.59 -26.01
CA VAL A 95 5.21 24.44 -24.56
C VAL A 95 4.83 23.05 -24.08
N LYS A 96 5.68 22.44 -23.25
CA LYS A 96 5.49 21.04 -22.78
C LYS A 96 4.86 20.93 -21.42
N ALA A 97 4.97 21.97 -20.57
CA ALA A 97 4.50 21.99 -19.20
C ALA A 97 3.80 23.32 -18.85
N ALA A 98 2.61 23.22 -18.26
CA ALA A 98 1.87 24.36 -17.75
C ALA A 98 1.46 24.14 -16.29
N LEU A 99 1.81 25.07 -15.41
CA LEU A 99 1.43 25.12 -14.02
C LEU A 99 0.26 26.09 -13.86
N VAL A 100 -0.93 25.60 -13.52
CA VAL A 100 -2.15 26.42 -13.44
C VAL A 100 -2.46 26.71 -11.97
N LEU A 101 -2.22 27.95 -11.54
CA LEU A 101 -2.42 28.36 -10.15
C LEU A 101 -3.85 28.84 -9.88
N THR A 102 -4.57 29.23 -10.93
CA THR A 102 -5.89 29.87 -10.81
C THR A 102 -6.94 28.88 -10.33
N SER A 103 -7.73 29.29 -9.33
CA SER A 103 -8.90 28.58 -8.83
C SER A 103 -10.10 28.72 -9.74
N GLY A 104 -10.85 27.63 -9.91
CA GLY A 104 -12.18 27.63 -10.55
C GLY A 104 -13.32 27.95 -9.59
N GLN A 105 -13.06 28.14 -8.31
CA GLN A 105 -14.10 28.41 -7.30
C GLN A 105 -14.76 29.78 -7.52
N GLY A 106 -16.08 29.82 -7.37
CA GLY A 106 -16.87 31.05 -7.54
C GLY A 106 -17.29 31.36 -8.95
N HIS A 107 -16.82 30.65 -9.96
CA HIS A 107 -17.36 30.73 -11.30
C HIS A 107 -18.40 29.64 -11.54
N ARG A 108 -19.60 30.00 -12.01
CA ARG A 108 -20.69 29.06 -12.38
C ARG A 108 -20.33 28.13 -13.55
N GLN A 109 -19.05 27.94 -13.86
CA GLN A 109 -18.59 27.04 -14.92
C GLN A 109 -18.42 25.64 -14.38
N THR A 110 -19.47 24.85 -14.45
CA THR A 110 -19.53 23.43 -14.09
C THR A 110 -18.50 22.54 -14.82
N ASN A 111 -17.81 23.06 -15.86
CA ASN A 111 -16.94 22.29 -16.75
C ASN A 111 -15.47 22.78 -16.80
N TYR A 112 -15.01 23.60 -15.84
CA TYR A 112 -13.65 24.17 -15.88
C TYR A 112 -12.55 23.10 -15.96
N LYS A 113 -12.61 22.11 -15.06
CA LYS A 113 -11.64 21.00 -15.01
C LYS A 113 -11.65 20.18 -16.31
N ALA A 114 -12.84 19.86 -16.82
CA ALA A 114 -12.98 19.09 -18.06
C ALA A 114 -12.41 19.86 -19.28
N ARG A 115 -12.71 21.16 -19.41
CA ARG A 115 -12.15 22.02 -20.47
C ARG A 115 -10.63 22.14 -20.38
N LEU A 116 -10.09 22.22 -19.16
CA LEU A 116 -8.65 22.31 -18.95
C LEU A 116 -7.96 21.00 -19.35
N LEU A 117 -8.55 19.86 -18.99
CA LEU A 117 -8.06 18.55 -19.41
C LEU A 117 -8.12 18.36 -20.93
N GLU A 118 -9.22 18.74 -21.56
CA GLU A 118 -9.38 18.70 -23.01
C GLU A 118 -8.33 19.58 -23.73
N ALA A 119 -8.09 20.79 -23.22
CA ALA A 119 -7.06 21.69 -23.73
C ALA A 119 -5.66 21.06 -23.61
N ALA A 120 -5.35 20.43 -22.48
CA ALA A 120 -4.09 19.73 -22.27
C ALA A 120 -3.89 18.57 -23.25
N GLN A 121 -4.90 17.70 -23.37
CA GLN A 121 -4.85 16.51 -24.23
C GLN A 121 -4.77 16.85 -25.71
N SER A 122 -5.61 17.79 -26.19
CA SER A 122 -5.66 18.17 -27.61
C SER A 122 -4.40 18.88 -28.10
N SER A 123 -3.69 19.58 -27.22
CA SER A 123 -2.46 20.32 -27.56
C SER A 123 -1.17 19.62 -27.15
N GLY A 124 -1.27 18.49 -26.45
CA GLY A 124 -0.11 17.67 -26.04
C GLY A 124 0.77 18.30 -24.96
N ILE A 125 0.26 19.30 -24.21
CA ILE A 125 0.91 19.93 -23.06
C ILE A 125 0.53 19.20 -21.76
N ARG A 126 1.47 19.06 -20.81
CA ARG A 126 1.13 18.55 -19.49
C ARG A 126 0.70 19.68 -18.55
N VAL A 127 -0.32 19.44 -17.77
CA VAL A 127 -0.91 20.45 -16.87
C VAL A 127 -0.88 19.98 -15.43
N MET A 128 -0.26 20.78 -14.54
CA MET A 128 -0.32 20.61 -13.08
C MET A 128 -1.25 21.68 -12.49
N GLY A 129 -2.12 21.29 -11.57
CA GLY A 129 -3.19 22.12 -11.03
C GLY A 129 -4.55 21.72 -11.61
N PRO A 130 -5.55 22.60 -11.63
CA PRO A 130 -5.60 23.96 -11.07
C PRO A 130 -5.65 24.00 -9.53
N GLU A 131 -5.78 25.19 -8.95
CA GLU A 131 -5.85 25.42 -7.49
C GLU A 131 -4.60 24.97 -6.69
N CYS A 132 -3.46 24.89 -7.34
CA CYS A 132 -2.21 24.60 -6.63
C CYS A 132 -1.52 25.90 -6.19
N MET A 133 -0.69 25.81 -5.13
CA MET A 133 0.18 26.92 -4.71
C MET A 133 1.33 27.12 -5.71
N GLY A 134 1.78 26.04 -6.31
CA GLY A 134 2.92 26.02 -7.20
C GLY A 134 3.99 24.99 -6.80
N ILE A 135 5.19 25.21 -7.30
CA ILE A 135 6.33 24.32 -7.11
C ILE A 135 7.57 25.09 -6.70
N LEU A 136 8.35 24.49 -5.76
CA LEU A 136 9.66 25.00 -5.33
C LEU A 136 10.72 23.90 -5.45
N VAL A 137 11.83 24.19 -6.12
CA VAL A 137 12.99 23.29 -6.22
C VAL A 137 14.27 24.09 -5.88
N PRO A 138 14.64 24.17 -4.60
CA PRO A 138 15.71 25.08 -4.14
C PRO A 138 17.07 24.84 -4.79
N SER A 139 17.40 23.59 -5.09
CA SER A 139 18.65 23.23 -5.80
C SER A 139 18.73 23.75 -7.24
N ARG A 140 17.59 24.17 -7.80
CA ARG A 140 17.46 24.78 -9.14
C ARG A 140 17.12 26.25 -9.07
N HIS A 141 17.09 26.83 -7.87
CA HIS A 141 16.65 28.21 -7.64
C HIS A 141 15.24 28.49 -8.21
N LEU A 142 14.39 27.48 -8.25
CA LEU A 142 13.03 27.54 -8.78
C LEU A 142 12.03 27.79 -7.65
N ASN A 143 11.30 28.91 -7.73
CA ASN A 143 10.15 29.18 -6.88
C ASN A 143 8.97 29.67 -7.76
N ALA A 144 8.41 28.77 -8.56
CA ALA A 144 7.24 29.04 -9.40
C ALA A 144 5.95 28.88 -8.58
N SER A 145 5.79 29.74 -7.57
CA SER A 145 4.67 29.69 -6.63
C SER A 145 4.32 31.07 -6.07
N TYR A 146 3.20 31.15 -5.35
CA TYR A 146 2.89 32.30 -4.50
C TYR A 146 3.20 32.06 -3.02
N ALA A 147 4.19 31.22 -2.73
CA ALA A 147 4.64 30.95 -1.36
C ALA A 147 5.11 32.25 -0.67
N PRO A 148 4.93 32.36 0.66
CA PRO A 148 5.33 33.55 1.40
C PRO A 148 6.83 33.76 1.51
N GLN A 149 7.63 32.70 1.32
CA GLN A 149 9.09 32.70 1.45
C GLN A 149 9.73 31.52 0.71
N ASN A 150 11.02 31.64 0.47
CA ASN A 150 11.83 30.55 -0.06
C ASN A 150 12.09 29.46 1.00
N ILE A 151 12.44 28.27 0.54
CA ILE A 151 12.80 27.11 1.37
C ILE A 151 14.27 26.76 1.19
N LYS A 152 14.87 26.18 2.23
CA LYS A 152 16.26 25.72 2.19
C LYS A 152 16.40 24.45 1.35
N PRO A 153 17.52 24.25 0.63
CA PRO A 153 17.79 22.97 -0.02
C PRO A 153 17.97 21.86 1.01
N GLY A 154 17.48 20.67 0.68
CA GLY A 154 17.54 19.50 1.56
C GLY A 154 17.13 18.21 0.85
N LYS A 155 16.88 17.16 1.63
CA LYS A 155 16.61 15.80 1.12
C LYS A 155 15.18 15.31 1.36
N VAL A 156 14.27 16.21 1.66
CA VAL A 156 12.84 15.90 1.86
C VAL A 156 12.06 16.41 0.66
N ALA A 157 11.17 15.60 0.10
CA ALA A 157 10.18 16.05 -0.86
C ALA A 157 8.82 16.16 -0.15
N TYR A 158 8.12 17.27 -0.36
CA TYR A 158 6.73 17.42 0.02
C TYR A 158 5.85 17.40 -1.23
N ILE A 159 4.79 16.58 -1.22
CA ILE A 159 3.80 16.49 -2.28
C ILE A 159 2.41 16.57 -1.63
N GLY A 160 1.66 17.61 -1.91
CA GLY A 160 0.35 17.83 -1.29
C GLY A 160 -0.73 18.24 -2.29
N GLN A 161 -1.97 17.92 -1.97
CA GLN A 161 -3.13 18.38 -2.75
C GLN A 161 -3.60 19.78 -2.31
N SER A 162 -3.32 20.18 -1.06
CA SER A 162 -3.68 21.51 -0.53
C SER A 162 -2.54 22.53 -0.69
N GLY A 163 -2.79 23.60 -1.41
CA GLY A 163 -1.87 24.73 -1.54
C GLY A 163 -1.66 25.46 -0.22
N MET A 164 -2.73 25.68 0.55
CA MET A 164 -2.68 26.42 1.81
C MET A 164 -1.90 25.66 2.90
N LEU A 165 -2.06 24.33 2.95
CA LEU A 165 -1.25 23.53 3.85
C LEU A 165 0.22 23.53 3.43
N GLY A 166 0.51 23.57 2.12
CA GLY A 166 1.87 23.74 1.59
C GLY A 166 2.56 25.00 2.13
N ASN A 167 1.85 26.12 2.18
CA ASN A 167 2.37 27.37 2.77
C ASN A 167 2.70 27.23 4.27
N ALA A 168 1.83 26.59 5.04
CA ALA A 168 2.08 26.33 6.46
C ALA A 168 3.28 25.39 6.67
N ILE A 169 3.43 24.37 5.83
CA ILE A 169 4.57 23.45 5.83
C ILE A 169 5.90 24.20 5.61
N ILE A 170 5.92 25.18 4.72
CA ILE A 170 7.11 26.02 4.47
C ILE A 170 7.54 26.76 5.74
N ASP A 171 6.59 27.41 6.40
CA ASP A 171 6.86 28.19 7.61
C ASP A 171 7.37 27.30 8.75
N TRP A 172 6.69 26.19 9.02
CA TRP A 172 7.10 25.23 10.05
C TRP A 172 8.47 24.60 9.78
N ALA A 173 8.76 24.25 8.53
CA ALA A 173 10.03 23.65 8.14
C ALA A 173 11.19 24.64 8.27
N ASN A 174 11.01 25.89 7.83
CA ASN A 174 12.00 26.94 7.97
C ASN A 174 12.31 27.21 9.45
N GLY A 175 11.28 27.26 10.31
CA GLY A 175 11.44 27.41 11.77
C GLY A 175 12.21 26.26 12.44
N ARG A 176 12.20 25.06 11.85
CA ARG A 176 12.94 23.87 12.32
C ARG A 176 14.26 23.61 11.57
N GLY A 177 14.59 24.43 10.58
CA GLY A 177 15.79 24.25 9.76
C GLY A 177 15.74 23.05 8.83
N ILE A 178 14.53 22.54 8.51
CA ILE A 178 14.33 21.42 7.59
C ILE A 178 14.35 21.95 6.15
N GLY A 179 15.19 21.37 5.30
CA GLY A 179 15.30 21.71 3.89
C GLY A 179 14.60 20.71 3.00
N PHE A 180 14.19 21.19 1.81
CA PHE A 180 13.49 20.37 0.82
C PHE A 180 14.31 20.17 -0.46
N SER A 181 14.14 19.01 -1.09
CA SER A 181 14.53 18.79 -2.48
C SER A 181 13.49 19.38 -3.44
N HIS A 182 12.23 19.09 -3.14
CA HIS A 182 11.06 19.54 -3.89
C HIS A 182 9.93 19.85 -2.92
N LEU A 183 9.18 20.91 -3.19
CA LEU A 183 7.89 21.15 -2.57
C LEU A 183 6.89 21.38 -3.70
N ILE A 184 5.89 20.49 -3.77
CA ILE A 184 4.98 20.40 -4.91
C ILE A 184 3.56 20.37 -4.38
N THR A 185 2.72 21.25 -4.90
CA THR A 185 1.28 21.22 -4.65
C THR A 185 0.53 20.95 -5.94
N LEU A 186 -0.40 20.01 -5.91
CA LEU A 186 -1.08 19.51 -7.09
C LEU A 186 -2.46 20.15 -7.32
N GLY A 187 -3.08 20.66 -6.24
CA GLY A 187 -4.46 21.13 -6.33
C GLY A 187 -5.41 20.02 -6.82
N ASP A 188 -6.25 20.34 -7.77
CA ASP A 188 -7.27 19.44 -8.35
C ASP A 188 -6.72 18.31 -9.22
N SER A 189 -5.45 18.36 -9.62
CA SER A 189 -4.73 17.27 -10.33
C SER A 189 -5.45 16.78 -11.61
N VAL A 190 -5.85 17.68 -12.50
CA VAL A 190 -6.66 17.32 -13.68
C VAL A 190 -5.92 16.45 -14.69
N ASP A 191 -4.60 16.65 -14.89
CA ASP A 191 -3.75 15.87 -15.81
C ASP A 191 -2.57 15.22 -15.08
N VAL A 192 -1.65 16.03 -14.52
CA VAL A 192 -0.55 15.52 -13.71
C VAL A 192 -1.09 15.05 -12.37
N ARG A 193 -1.01 13.76 -12.12
CA ARG A 193 -1.57 13.11 -10.93
C ARG A 193 -0.50 12.88 -9.86
N LEU A 194 -0.96 12.60 -8.65
CA LEU A 194 -0.12 12.29 -7.50
C LEU A 194 0.88 11.16 -7.80
N ALA A 195 0.43 10.08 -8.43
CA ALA A 195 1.28 8.96 -8.82
C ALA A 195 2.43 9.36 -9.75
N ASP A 196 2.17 10.22 -10.73
CA ASP A 196 3.18 10.69 -11.69
C ASP A 196 4.31 11.46 -10.98
N VAL A 197 3.91 12.31 -10.01
CA VAL A 197 4.87 13.12 -9.23
C VAL A 197 5.66 12.26 -8.25
N ILE A 198 5.02 11.28 -7.58
CA ILE A 198 5.71 10.33 -6.71
C ILE A 198 6.75 9.55 -7.51
N ASP A 199 6.41 9.08 -8.70
CA ASP A 199 7.34 8.37 -9.58
C ASP A 199 8.52 9.21 -10.00
N TYR A 200 8.27 10.46 -10.40
CA TYR A 200 9.34 11.40 -10.74
C TYR A 200 10.27 11.65 -9.56
N VAL A 201 9.72 11.98 -8.40
CA VAL A 201 10.49 12.24 -7.18
C VAL A 201 11.24 11.00 -6.72
N ASN A 202 10.65 9.81 -6.86
CA ASN A 202 11.34 8.57 -6.50
C ASN A 202 12.59 8.32 -7.35
N ARG A 203 12.53 8.59 -8.66
CA ARG A 203 13.60 8.26 -9.62
C ARG A 203 14.62 9.37 -9.81
N TYR A 204 14.17 10.61 -9.91
CA TYR A 204 14.98 11.72 -10.42
C TYR A 204 15.36 12.75 -9.35
N SER A 205 14.76 12.70 -8.16
CA SER A 205 15.13 13.59 -7.07
C SER A 205 16.13 12.96 -6.11
N GLY A 206 16.99 13.77 -5.51
CA GLY A 206 17.85 13.34 -4.41
C GLY A 206 17.14 13.18 -3.06
N ALA A 207 15.81 13.14 -3.04
CA ALA A 207 15.00 13.00 -1.82
C ALA A 207 15.26 11.65 -1.14
N GLN A 208 15.41 11.69 0.18
CA GLN A 208 15.49 10.51 1.05
C GLN A 208 14.17 10.21 1.75
N ALA A 209 13.32 11.23 1.91
CA ALA A 209 11.99 11.11 2.47
C ALA A 209 10.96 11.85 1.61
N ILE A 210 9.75 11.33 1.56
CA ILE A 210 8.59 11.93 0.89
C ILE A 210 7.51 12.16 1.94
N LEU A 211 7.04 13.39 2.07
CA LEU A 211 5.92 13.79 2.90
C LEU A 211 4.70 13.99 2.00
N LEU A 212 3.65 13.20 2.21
CA LEU A 212 2.41 13.26 1.44
C LEU A 212 1.29 13.89 2.24
N HIS A 213 0.57 14.83 1.63
CA HIS A 213 -0.74 15.27 2.12
C HIS A 213 -1.81 14.90 1.10
N LEU A 214 -2.80 14.12 1.55
CA LEU A 214 -3.85 13.55 0.72
C LEU A 214 -5.22 14.04 1.17
N GLU A 215 -6.03 14.45 0.20
CA GLU A 215 -7.47 14.71 0.34
C GLU A 215 -8.27 13.57 -0.27
N ASP A 216 -7.86 13.10 -1.47
CA ASP A 216 -8.47 11.99 -2.18
C ASP A 216 -7.44 11.26 -3.07
N VAL A 217 -7.75 10.00 -3.41
CA VAL A 217 -6.92 9.16 -4.28
C VAL A 217 -7.79 8.52 -5.37
N PRO A 218 -8.21 9.31 -6.38
CA PRO A 218 -9.15 8.83 -7.41
C PRO A 218 -8.58 7.69 -8.27
N ASP A 219 -7.27 7.58 -8.39
CA ASP A 219 -6.56 6.54 -9.13
C ASP A 219 -5.73 5.67 -8.20
N SER A 220 -6.42 4.82 -7.43
CA SER A 220 -5.81 4.02 -6.36
C SER A 220 -4.75 3.04 -6.87
N ARG A 221 -4.93 2.43 -8.04
CA ARG A 221 -3.97 1.45 -8.60
C ARG A 221 -2.64 2.10 -8.93
N HIS A 222 -2.67 3.21 -9.65
CA HIS A 222 -1.45 3.92 -9.99
C HIS A 222 -0.78 4.53 -8.76
N PHE A 223 -1.58 5.03 -7.82
CA PHE A 223 -1.07 5.49 -6.53
C PHE A 223 -0.38 4.36 -5.75
N MET A 224 -1.04 3.22 -5.59
CA MET A 224 -0.47 2.07 -4.88
C MET A 224 0.81 1.55 -5.55
N THR A 225 0.85 1.55 -6.88
CA THR A 225 2.03 1.18 -7.66
C THR A 225 3.20 2.12 -7.39
N ALA A 226 2.99 3.43 -7.54
CA ALA A 226 4.04 4.44 -7.37
C ALA A 226 4.56 4.50 -5.92
N VAL A 227 3.63 4.48 -4.95
CA VAL A 227 4.00 4.64 -3.54
C VAL A 227 4.66 3.39 -2.97
N ARG A 228 4.26 2.17 -3.39
CA ARG A 228 4.94 0.93 -3.00
C ARG A 228 6.37 0.88 -3.53
N GLU A 229 6.62 1.35 -4.74
CA GLU A 229 7.97 1.47 -5.29
C GLU A 229 8.80 2.51 -4.54
N ALA A 230 8.23 3.67 -4.23
CA ALA A 230 8.89 4.70 -3.47
C ALA A 230 9.24 4.26 -2.04
N SER A 231 8.31 3.59 -1.34
CA SER A 231 8.47 3.15 0.06
C SER A 231 9.52 2.05 0.24
N ARG A 232 9.90 1.33 -0.82
CA ARG A 232 11.02 0.37 -0.79
C ARG A 232 12.39 1.04 -0.66
N ASN A 233 12.50 2.28 -1.10
CA ASN A 233 13.77 3.00 -1.21
C ASN A 233 13.81 4.27 -0.36
N LYS A 234 12.68 4.82 0.02
CA LYS A 234 12.54 6.10 0.72
C LYS A 234 11.58 5.97 1.89
N LEU A 235 11.77 6.79 2.89
CA LEU A 235 10.76 7.00 3.93
C LEU A 235 9.57 7.76 3.33
N VAL A 236 8.37 7.20 3.41
CA VAL A 236 7.13 7.86 2.99
C VAL A 236 6.21 8.06 4.18
N LEU A 237 5.99 9.32 4.53
CA LEU A 237 5.05 9.74 5.57
C LEU A 237 3.78 10.29 4.91
N VAL A 238 2.62 9.98 5.45
CA VAL A 238 1.34 10.42 4.89
C VAL A 238 0.39 10.96 5.95
N ILE A 239 -0.20 12.11 5.64
CA ILE A 239 -1.35 12.68 6.36
C ILE A 239 -2.56 12.68 5.43
N LYS A 240 -3.70 12.13 5.89
CA LYS A 240 -4.99 12.12 5.17
C LYS A 240 -5.96 13.05 5.87
N SER A 241 -6.42 14.07 5.16
CA SER A 241 -7.48 14.97 5.63
C SER A 241 -8.87 14.46 5.23
N GLY A 242 -9.92 15.01 5.84
CA GLY A 242 -11.32 14.66 5.54
C GLY A 242 -11.79 13.29 6.06
N ARG A 243 -11.11 12.70 7.03
CA ARG A 243 -11.35 11.34 7.59
C ARG A 243 -12.80 11.08 8.02
N THR A 244 -13.46 12.09 8.60
CA THR A 244 -14.80 11.97 9.16
C THR A 244 -15.90 12.50 8.22
N MET A 245 -15.57 13.35 7.25
CA MET A 245 -16.54 13.92 6.33
C MET A 245 -17.10 12.88 5.34
N GLU A 246 -16.30 11.91 4.96
CA GLU A 246 -16.74 10.79 4.11
C GLU A 246 -17.83 9.92 4.76
N ALA A 247 -17.91 9.93 6.11
CA ALA A 247 -18.97 9.25 6.84
C ALA A 247 -20.36 9.88 6.66
N GLN A 248 -20.42 11.13 6.21
CA GLN A 248 -21.68 11.86 5.96
C GLN A 248 -22.12 11.79 4.48
N GLY A 249 -21.28 11.23 3.60
CA GLY A 249 -21.57 11.05 2.18
C GLY A 249 -22.39 9.80 1.91
N ASN A 250 -23.04 9.78 0.77
CA ASN A 250 -24.01 8.83 0.23
C ASN A 250 -23.99 7.41 0.87
N PRO A 251 -25.08 7.00 1.59
CA PRO A 251 -25.20 5.70 2.23
C PRO A 251 -25.03 4.50 1.28
N ASP A 252 -25.29 4.68 -0.03
CA ASP A 252 -25.21 3.64 -1.05
C ASP A 252 -23.75 3.27 -1.41
N THR A 253 -22.78 4.07 -1.00
CA THR A 253 -21.35 3.79 -1.24
C THR A 253 -20.66 3.10 -0.07
N LEU A 254 -21.35 2.96 1.07
CA LEU A 254 -20.81 2.37 2.27
C LEU A 254 -21.10 0.86 2.31
N THR A 255 -20.07 0.09 2.43
CA THR A 255 -20.15 -1.34 2.71
C THR A 255 -20.90 -1.57 4.03
N PRO A 256 -21.83 -2.52 4.10
CA PRO A 256 -22.47 -2.86 5.38
C PRO A 256 -21.41 -3.11 6.46
N GLY A 257 -21.41 -2.27 7.48
CA GLY A 257 -20.51 -2.38 8.61
C GLY A 257 -19.22 -1.54 8.60
N LEU A 258 -18.91 -0.82 7.52
CA LEU A 258 -17.92 0.24 7.55
C LEU A 258 -18.63 1.60 7.62
N THR A 259 -18.38 2.33 8.70
CA THR A 259 -18.97 3.64 8.91
C THR A 259 -18.30 4.76 8.15
N ASN A 260 -17.05 4.51 7.69
CA ASN A 260 -16.27 5.42 6.86
C ASN A 260 -15.18 4.65 6.11
N ARG A 261 -14.50 5.29 5.15
CA ARG A 261 -13.40 4.72 4.37
C ARG A 261 -12.04 4.78 5.06
N ASP A 262 -11.92 5.43 6.19
CA ASP A 262 -10.64 5.67 6.86
C ASP A 262 -9.85 4.38 7.16
N PRO A 263 -10.48 3.26 7.61
CA PRO A 263 -9.80 1.98 7.77
C PRO A 263 -9.23 1.40 6.46
N ILE A 264 -9.87 1.70 5.32
CA ILE A 264 -9.37 1.25 4.01
C ILE A 264 -8.11 2.03 3.62
N TYR A 265 -8.08 3.34 3.87
CA TYR A 265 -6.87 4.14 3.69
C TYR A 265 -5.73 3.66 4.61
N ASP A 266 -6.02 3.33 5.87
CA ASP A 266 -5.02 2.74 6.78
C ASP A 266 -4.43 1.44 6.23
N ALA A 267 -5.30 0.54 5.76
CA ALA A 267 -4.87 -0.70 5.14
C ALA A 267 -4.04 -0.45 3.87
N ALA A 268 -4.43 0.51 3.03
CA ALA A 268 -3.70 0.89 1.83
C ALA A 268 -2.31 1.45 2.16
N PHE A 269 -2.22 2.37 3.12
CA PHE A 269 -0.97 2.98 3.53
C PHE A 269 -0.01 1.98 4.15
N SER A 270 -0.51 1.13 5.06
CA SER A 270 0.27 0.05 5.64
C SER A 270 0.77 -0.93 4.57
N ARG A 271 -0.12 -1.35 3.65
CA ARG A 271 0.19 -2.25 2.54
C ARG A 271 1.22 -1.67 1.57
N ALA A 272 1.27 -0.35 1.45
CA ALA A 272 2.24 0.38 0.64
C ALA A 272 3.57 0.64 1.36
N GLY A 273 3.71 0.29 2.63
CA GLY A 273 4.94 0.53 3.41
C GLY A 273 5.08 1.96 3.94
N MET A 274 4.01 2.76 3.91
CA MET A 274 3.99 4.12 4.43
C MET A 274 3.76 4.17 5.94
N VAL A 275 4.10 5.30 6.54
CA VAL A 275 3.73 5.64 7.92
C VAL A 275 2.69 6.74 7.89
N ARG A 276 1.52 6.45 8.43
CA ARG A 276 0.45 7.43 8.61
C ARG A 276 0.68 8.25 9.87
N VAL A 277 0.43 9.54 9.76
CA VAL A 277 0.40 10.50 10.88
C VAL A 277 -0.94 11.22 10.93
N ASP A 278 -1.35 11.65 12.12
CA ASP A 278 -2.69 12.20 12.35
C ASP A 278 -2.78 13.72 12.15
N ASN A 279 -1.65 14.42 12.31
CA ASN A 279 -1.61 15.87 12.18
C ASN A 279 -0.25 16.36 11.68
N SER A 280 -0.18 17.63 11.30
CA SER A 280 1.02 18.24 10.73
C SER A 280 2.21 18.31 11.70
N GLN A 281 1.97 18.42 13.00
CA GLN A 281 3.02 18.41 14.01
C GLN A 281 3.70 17.03 14.04
N GLU A 282 2.91 15.96 14.02
CA GLU A 282 3.40 14.59 13.97
C GLU A 282 4.19 14.29 12.69
N LEU A 283 3.84 14.93 11.57
CA LEU A 283 4.54 14.76 10.31
C LEU A 283 6.03 15.08 10.47
N PHE A 284 6.36 16.19 11.15
CA PHE A 284 7.72 16.58 11.40
C PHE A 284 8.38 15.77 12.52
N ASP A 285 7.64 15.49 13.59
CA ASP A 285 8.15 14.69 14.71
C ASP A 285 8.50 13.26 14.24
N ALA A 286 7.66 12.65 13.39
CA ALA A 286 7.91 11.36 12.75
C ALA A 286 9.11 11.43 11.78
N LEU A 287 9.20 12.47 10.94
CA LEU A 287 10.33 12.67 10.04
C LEU A 287 11.65 12.71 10.80
N GLU A 288 11.74 13.54 11.85
CA GLU A 288 12.94 13.66 12.66
C GLU A 288 13.28 12.34 13.36
N THR A 289 12.30 11.64 13.91
CA THR A 289 12.50 10.36 14.58
C THR A 289 13.03 9.31 13.63
N LEU A 290 12.34 9.09 12.52
CA LEU A 290 12.63 8.02 11.56
C LEU A 290 13.92 8.25 10.77
N THR A 291 14.36 9.50 10.66
CA THR A 291 15.66 9.82 10.01
C THR A 291 16.86 9.76 10.96
N ARG A 292 16.64 9.90 12.26
CA ARG A 292 17.72 9.94 13.27
C ARG A 292 17.91 8.63 14.03
N MET A 293 16.87 7.77 14.08
CA MET A 293 16.88 6.54 14.85
C MET A 293 17.25 5.32 14.01
N ARG A 294 17.84 4.32 14.66
CA ARG A 294 18.07 3.01 14.06
C ARG A 294 16.77 2.22 14.00
N PRO A 295 16.64 1.25 13.10
CA PRO A 295 15.52 0.31 13.12
C PRO A 295 15.37 -0.37 14.49
N VAL A 296 14.14 -0.55 14.95
CA VAL A 296 13.83 -1.27 16.18
C VAL A 296 13.51 -2.75 15.89
N ARG A 297 13.67 -3.63 16.88
CA ARG A 297 13.34 -5.05 16.72
C ARG A 297 11.87 -5.36 16.97
N GLY A 298 11.24 -4.55 17.83
CA GLY A 298 9.84 -4.72 18.24
C GLY A 298 9.30 -3.48 18.94
N GLY A 299 8.15 -3.62 19.61
CA GLY A 299 7.41 -2.55 20.26
C GLY A 299 7.60 -2.45 21.77
N ARG A 300 8.63 -3.11 22.35
CA ARG A 300 8.87 -3.17 23.81
C ARG A 300 9.65 -1.95 24.27
N LEU A 301 8.95 -1.02 24.93
CA LEU A 301 9.51 0.24 25.41
C LEU A 301 9.84 0.17 26.90
N ALA A 302 11.05 0.56 27.26
CA ALA A 302 11.40 0.83 28.64
C ALA A 302 11.35 2.34 28.92
N ILE A 303 10.86 2.72 30.09
CA ILE A 303 10.65 4.11 30.49
C ILE A 303 11.46 4.36 31.75
N VAL A 304 12.36 5.35 31.71
CA VAL A 304 13.16 5.83 32.85
C VAL A 304 12.73 7.27 33.17
N SER A 305 12.35 7.54 34.40
CA SER A 305 11.86 8.88 34.80
C SER A 305 12.28 9.24 36.22
N ASN A 306 12.34 10.54 36.49
CA ASN A 306 12.48 11.05 37.85
C ASN A 306 11.15 11.29 38.56
N GLY A 307 10.08 10.63 38.12
CA GLY A 307 8.76 10.70 38.73
C GLY A 307 7.75 9.76 38.10
N LEU A 308 6.93 9.09 38.90
CA LEU A 308 5.98 8.10 38.44
C LEU A 308 4.87 8.70 37.58
N GLY A 309 4.32 9.87 37.97
CA GLY A 309 3.21 10.50 37.24
C GLY A 309 3.46 10.72 35.76
N PRO A 310 4.58 11.37 35.38
CA PRO A 310 4.96 11.52 33.99
C PRO A 310 5.14 10.20 33.22
N SER A 311 5.67 9.17 33.90
CA SER A 311 5.83 7.84 33.29
C SER A 311 4.50 7.19 32.94
N MET A 312 3.50 7.33 33.82
CA MET A 312 2.18 6.73 33.60
C MET A 312 1.47 7.34 32.40
N LEU A 313 1.64 8.62 32.09
CA LEU A 313 1.13 9.22 30.86
C LEU A 313 1.73 8.54 29.61
N ALA A 314 3.03 8.19 29.68
CA ALA A 314 3.68 7.44 28.59
C ALA A 314 3.13 6.01 28.48
N VAL A 315 2.95 5.32 29.63
CA VAL A 315 2.38 3.95 29.65
C VAL A 315 0.98 3.92 29.06
N ASP A 316 0.10 4.84 29.52
CA ASP A 316 -1.28 4.92 29.01
C ASP A 316 -1.29 5.10 27.48
N ARG A 317 -0.46 6.00 26.97
CA ARG A 317 -0.35 6.24 25.53
C ARG A 317 0.20 5.02 24.77
N LEU A 318 1.20 4.34 25.36
CA LEU A 318 1.82 3.16 24.76
C LEU A 318 0.80 2.02 24.58
N ILE A 319 0.09 1.69 25.64
CA ILE A 319 -0.93 0.62 25.63
C ILE A 319 -2.08 0.97 24.69
N HIS A 320 -2.55 2.23 24.74
CA HIS A 320 -3.62 2.70 23.85
C HIS A 320 -3.25 2.56 22.35
N GLN A 321 -1.97 2.73 22.00
CA GLN A 321 -1.48 2.58 20.63
C GLN A 321 -1.06 1.14 20.27
N GLY A 322 -1.26 0.17 21.17
CA GLY A 322 -0.91 -1.24 20.95
C GLY A 322 0.58 -1.54 21.06
N GLY A 323 1.35 -0.65 21.71
CA GLY A 323 2.74 -0.93 22.09
C GLY A 323 2.83 -1.75 23.38
N GLU A 324 4.03 -2.21 23.70
CA GLU A 324 4.29 -3.10 24.83
C GLU A 324 5.23 -2.43 25.84
N LEU A 325 4.85 -2.47 27.12
CA LEU A 325 5.77 -2.10 28.19
C LEU A 325 6.76 -3.24 28.41
N ALA A 326 8.05 -2.97 28.19
CA ALA A 326 9.10 -3.99 28.30
C ALA A 326 9.15 -4.60 29.70
N GLN A 327 9.11 -5.94 29.78
CA GLN A 327 9.34 -6.66 31.04
C GLN A 327 10.87 -6.86 31.17
N LEU A 328 11.45 -6.18 32.17
CA LEU A 328 12.89 -6.30 32.43
C LEU A 328 13.26 -7.71 32.87
N SER A 329 14.38 -8.20 32.38
CA SER A 329 14.92 -9.50 32.75
C SER A 329 15.31 -9.56 34.25
N ASP A 330 15.33 -10.76 34.84
CA ASP A 330 15.70 -10.98 36.24
C ASP A 330 17.11 -10.43 36.55
N GLU A 331 18.04 -10.54 35.57
CA GLU A 331 19.38 -9.98 35.68
C GLU A 331 19.38 -8.45 35.82
N THR A 332 18.59 -7.77 34.97
CA THR A 332 18.45 -6.30 35.04
C THR A 332 17.75 -5.88 36.33
N GLN A 333 16.72 -6.59 36.75
CA GLN A 333 16.03 -6.32 38.01
C GLN A 333 16.96 -6.50 39.23
N ALA A 334 17.81 -7.53 39.23
CA ALA A 334 18.80 -7.71 40.28
C ALA A 334 19.82 -6.55 40.34
N LYS A 335 20.35 -6.11 39.20
CA LYS A 335 21.23 -4.93 39.14
C LYS A 335 20.55 -3.68 39.67
N LEU A 336 19.29 -3.47 39.32
CA LEU A 336 18.48 -2.36 39.82
C LEU A 336 18.21 -2.46 41.32
N GLN A 337 18.08 -3.68 41.86
CA GLN A 337 17.88 -3.91 43.28
C GLN A 337 19.09 -3.48 44.12
N ASP A 338 20.29 -3.69 43.63
CA ASP A 338 21.52 -3.31 44.29
C ASP A 338 21.78 -1.79 44.16
N TRP A 339 21.24 -1.14 43.13
CA TRP A 339 21.52 0.23 42.78
C TRP A 339 20.46 1.21 43.29
N LEU A 340 19.17 0.84 43.31
CA LEU A 340 18.05 1.70 43.77
C LEU A 340 17.81 1.55 45.28
N PRO A 341 17.33 2.62 45.95
CA PRO A 341 16.81 2.50 47.31
C PRO A 341 15.70 1.44 47.43
N SER A 342 15.59 0.81 48.58
CA SER A 342 14.67 -0.31 48.79
C SER A 342 13.16 0.04 48.68
N ASP A 343 12.82 1.32 48.80
CA ASP A 343 11.48 1.86 48.66
C ASP A 343 11.07 2.15 47.21
N ARG A 344 11.98 1.92 46.24
CA ARG A 344 11.72 2.15 44.82
C ARG A 344 11.37 0.88 44.07
N SER A 345 10.47 1.01 43.08
CA SER A 345 10.10 -0.08 42.19
C SER A 345 11.23 -0.38 41.21
N ARG A 346 11.51 -1.64 40.93
CA ARG A 346 12.53 -2.12 40.01
C ARG A 346 11.95 -2.63 38.69
N VAL A 347 10.69 -2.39 38.52
CA VAL A 347 9.97 -2.74 37.30
C VAL A 347 9.80 -1.52 36.38
N ASN A 348 9.54 -1.77 35.13
CA ASN A 348 9.23 -0.74 34.16
C ASN A 348 7.76 -0.26 34.35
N PRO A 349 7.47 1.03 34.42
CA PRO A 349 8.37 2.17 34.28
C PRO A 349 9.28 2.38 35.50
N LEU A 350 10.56 2.69 35.26
CA LEU A 350 11.55 2.87 36.28
C LEU A 350 11.54 4.31 36.81
N ASP A 351 11.10 4.51 38.06
CA ASP A 351 11.17 5.78 38.75
C ASP A 351 12.45 5.87 39.60
N ILE A 352 13.41 6.70 39.14
CA ILE A 352 14.69 6.93 39.83
C ILE A 352 14.62 8.07 40.85
N GLY A 353 13.43 8.69 41.02
CA GLY A 353 13.15 9.71 42.04
C GLY A 353 13.44 11.14 41.61
N GLY A 354 12.74 12.09 42.23
CA GLY A 354 12.82 13.53 41.96
C GLY A 354 14.19 14.16 42.31
N GLY A 355 15.03 13.49 43.11
CA GLY A 355 16.38 13.90 43.45
C GLY A 355 17.47 13.23 42.60
N ALA A 356 17.12 12.52 41.53
CA ALA A 356 18.07 11.84 40.66
C ALA A 356 19.10 12.79 40.07
N THR A 357 20.38 12.47 40.24
CA THR A 357 21.48 13.24 39.65
C THR A 357 21.62 12.95 38.16
N PRO A 358 22.29 13.81 37.36
CA PRO A 358 22.59 13.52 35.97
C PRO A 358 23.27 12.19 35.73
N GLN A 359 24.16 11.76 36.64
CA GLN A 359 24.86 10.51 36.57
C GLN A 359 23.90 9.30 36.79
N MET A 360 22.95 9.41 37.73
CA MET A 360 21.94 8.37 37.93
C MET A 360 21.07 8.12 36.69
N PHE A 361 20.72 9.16 35.94
CA PHE A 361 20.03 9.00 34.66
C PHE A 361 20.86 8.20 33.66
N VAL A 362 22.16 8.47 33.55
CA VAL A 362 23.09 7.75 32.64
C VAL A 362 23.15 6.27 33.02
N GLU A 363 23.34 5.96 34.30
CA GLU A 363 23.46 4.60 34.82
C GLU A 363 22.15 3.79 34.63
N ALA A 364 21.01 4.39 34.95
CA ALA A 364 19.71 3.78 34.76
C ALA A 364 19.44 3.47 33.28
N VAL A 365 19.70 4.44 32.40
CA VAL A 365 19.50 4.25 30.95
C VAL A 365 20.44 3.17 30.42
N GLN A 366 21.70 3.12 30.88
CA GLN A 366 22.63 2.10 30.45
C GLN A 366 22.17 0.69 30.86
N MET A 367 21.80 0.48 32.14
CA MET A 367 21.31 -0.80 32.63
C MET A 367 20.09 -1.31 31.84
N VAL A 368 19.12 -0.41 31.63
CA VAL A 368 17.89 -0.76 30.91
C VAL A 368 18.13 -0.96 29.40
N ALA A 369 19.03 -0.17 28.80
CA ALA A 369 19.36 -0.31 27.38
C ALA A 369 20.16 -1.58 27.04
N GLU A 370 20.76 -2.22 28.03
CA GLU A 370 21.46 -3.51 27.88
C GLU A 370 20.53 -4.72 27.97
N ASP A 371 19.33 -4.54 28.51
CA ASP A 371 18.34 -5.61 28.66
C ASP A 371 17.91 -6.19 27.30
N PRO A 372 17.92 -7.54 27.15
CA PRO A 372 17.51 -8.19 25.90
C PRO A 372 16.02 -8.00 25.56
N ASN A 373 15.19 -7.76 26.56
CA ASN A 373 13.73 -7.56 26.40
C ASN A 373 13.35 -6.13 26.04
N VAL A 374 14.31 -5.22 25.93
CA VAL A 374 14.08 -3.80 25.63
C VAL A 374 14.43 -3.50 24.16
N ASP A 375 13.51 -2.87 23.43
CA ASP A 375 13.74 -2.47 22.04
C ASP A 375 14.11 -0.98 21.91
N ALA A 376 13.60 -0.12 22.82
CA ALA A 376 13.98 1.28 22.94
C ALA A 376 13.81 1.78 24.38
N VAL A 377 14.48 2.87 24.71
CA VAL A 377 14.39 3.53 26.03
C VAL A 377 13.83 4.94 25.84
N LEU A 378 12.79 5.27 26.60
CA LEU A 378 12.27 6.62 26.76
C LEU A 378 12.72 7.19 28.11
N VAL A 379 13.44 8.32 28.08
CA VAL A 379 13.74 9.09 29.28
C VAL A 379 12.74 10.23 29.42
N VAL A 380 12.04 10.24 30.55
CA VAL A 380 11.11 11.31 30.90
C VAL A 380 11.69 12.12 32.04
N HIS A 381 11.89 13.41 31.81
CA HIS A 381 12.49 14.31 32.80
C HIS A 381 11.53 15.43 33.17
N ALA A 382 11.21 15.52 34.46
CA ALA A 382 10.52 16.66 35.04
C ALA A 382 11.57 17.56 35.74
N PRO A 383 11.61 18.89 35.47
CA PRO A 383 12.65 19.78 36.05
C PRO A 383 12.48 19.89 37.56
N THR A 384 13.61 19.70 38.29
CA THR A 384 13.72 19.97 39.72
C THR A 384 15.02 20.70 39.99
N ARG A 385 15.17 21.30 41.19
CA ARG A 385 16.43 21.91 41.56
C ARG A 385 17.56 20.90 41.76
N LEU A 386 17.23 19.64 42.06
CA LEU A 386 18.21 18.56 42.30
C LEU A 386 18.61 17.85 40.99
N ALA A 387 17.73 17.87 40.01
CA ALA A 387 17.96 17.31 38.66
C ALA A 387 17.87 18.44 37.61
N PRO A 388 18.91 19.24 37.42
CA PRO A 388 18.89 20.36 36.49
C PRO A 388 18.80 19.87 35.05
N SER A 389 17.80 20.36 34.30
CA SER A 389 17.46 19.89 32.94
C SER A 389 18.62 19.87 31.97
N LYS A 390 19.40 20.96 31.89
CA LYS A 390 20.50 21.08 30.93
C LYS A 390 21.66 20.14 31.25
N SER A 391 22.09 20.07 32.52
CA SER A 391 23.22 19.20 32.94
C SER A 391 22.88 17.72 32.77
N THR A 392 21.63 17.33 33.05
CA THR A 392 21.16 15.97 32.84
C THR A 392 21.14 15.61 31.33
N ALA A 393 20.69 16.52 30.48
CA ALA A 393 20.74 16.34 29.03
C ALA A 393 22.20 16.19 28.53
N LEU A 394 23.10 17.05 28.95
CA LEU A 394 24.51 16.98 28.57
C LEU A 394 25.20 15.68 29.03
N ALA A 395 24.85 15.17 30.22
CA ALA A 395 25.35 13.90 30.71
C ALA A 395 24.89 12.71 29.82
N LEU A 396 23.62 12.67 29.45
CA LEU A 396 23.11 11.66 28.53
C LEU A 396 23.74 11.76 27.13
N ILE A 397 23.92 12.99 26.62
CA ILE A 397 24.56 13.24 25.32
C ILE A 397 26.01 12.76 25.32
N ALA A 398 26.77 13.06 26.35
CA ALA A 398 28.16 12.65 26.48
C ALA A 398 28.31 11.13 26.47
N ASN A 399 27.35 10.42 27.04
CA ASN A 399 27.35 8.96 27.17
C ASN A 399 26.54 8.21 26.11
N LYS A 400 26.01 8.90 25.08
CA LYS A 400 25.11 8.28 24.08
C LYS A 400 25.69 7.06 23.36
N LYS A 401 27.00 6.94 23.24
CA LYS A 401 27.68 5.81 22.61
C LYS A 401 27.62 4.53 23.45
N LEU A 402 27.35 4.63 24.73
CA LEU A 402 27.22 3.50 25.65
C LEU A 402 25.84 2.84 25.52
N PHE A 403 24.84 3.56 25.02
CA PHE A 403 23.47 3.06 24.94
C PHE A 403 23.30 2.15 23.72
N LYS A 404 23.01 0.87 23.97
CA LYS A 404 22.85 -0.16 22.94
C LYS A 404 21.51 -0.03 22.19
N ARG A 405 20.53 0.66 22.77
CA ARG A 405 19.18 0.87 22.22
C ARG A 405 18.97 2.31 21.80
N ASN A 406 17.93 2.53 20.99
CA ASN A 406 17.47 3.87 20.66
C ASN A 406 17.04 4.61 21.93
N LEU A 407 17.47 5.87 22.06
CA LEU A 407 17.11 6.76 23.13
C LEU A 407 16.14 7.83 22.64
N LEU A 408 14.93 7.83 23.17
CA LEU A 408 13.96 8.92 23.04
C LEU A 408 13.96 9.72 24.33
N THR A 409 13.72 11.02 24.22
CA THR A 409 13.71 11.89 25.41
C THR A 409 12.46 12.75 25.43
N SER A 410 11.86 12.89 26.62
CA SER A 410 10.78 13.82 26.87
C SER A 410 11.19 14.76 28.02
N TRP A 411 11.54 15.99 27.69
CA TRP A 411 11.87 17.02 28.66
C TRP A 411 10.67 17.93 28.87
N MET A 412 9.98 17.70 29.99
CA MET A 412 8.71 18.36 30.31
C MET A 412 8.93 19.82 30.71
N GLY A 413 7.93 20.67 30.43
CA GLY A 413 8.00 22.11 30.68
C GLY A 413 8.50 22.93 29.49
N LEU A 414 8.50 24.24 29.62
CA LEU A 414 8.91 25.18 28.56
C LEU A 414 10.25 25.82 28.87
N GLU A 415 10.31 26.70 29.84
CA GLU A 415 11.47 27.57 30.14
C GLU A 415 12.67 26.76 30.57
N HIS A 416 12.56 25.94 31.59
CA HIS A 416 13.66 25.11 32.11
C HIS A 416 14.05 23.94 31.22
N ALA A 417 13.14 23.48 30.40
CA ALA A 417 13.39 22.36 29.50
C ALA A 417 13.95 22.78 28.12
N PHE A 418 13.70 24.02 27.67
CA PHE A 418 14.11 24.50 26.36
C PHE A 418 15.63 24.39 26.12
N PRO A 419 16.53 24.80 27.02
CA PRO A 419 17.97 24.65 26.80
C PRO A 419 18.40 23.18 26.63
N ALA A 420 17.78 22.26 27.41
CA ALA A 420 18.09 20.84 27.31
C ALA A 420 17.62 20.25 25.96
N ARG A 421 16.41 20.60 25.53
CA ARG A 421 15.89 20.16 24.22
C ARG A 421 16.76 20.70 23.07
N HIS A 422 17.26 21.92 23.19
CA HIS A 422 18.18 22.49 22.19
C HIS A 422 19.46 21.66 22.08
N GLU A 423 20.07 21.27 23.20
CA GLU A 423 21.28 20.43 23.22
C GLU A 423 21.00 19.03 22.61
N PHE A 424 19.87 18.40 22.95
CA PHE A 424 19.50 17.12 22.36
C PHE A 424 19.33 17.20 20.84
N ASN A 425 18.69 18.26 20.34
CA ASN A 425 18.53 18.49 18.91
C ASN A 425 19.86 18.65 18.19
N LEU A 426 20.81 19.42 18.76
CA LEU A 426 22.18 19.56 18.23
C LEU A 426 22.93 18.22 18.23
N ALA A 427 22.70 17.39 19.24
CA ALA A 427 23.31 16.06 19.35
C ALA A 427 22.65 14.99 18.47
N GLY A 428 21.54 15.32 17.79
CA GLY A 428 20.77 14.39 16.95
C GLY A 428 19.96 13.35 17.76
N ILE A 429 19.64 13.62 19.02
CA ILE A 429 18.79 12.78 19.86
C ILE A 429 17.37 13.34 19.80
N PRO A 430 16.36 12.56 19.39
CA PRO A 430 14.97 13.01 19.36
C PRO A 430 14.46 13.39 20.74
N THR A 431 13.82 14.56 20.82
CA THR A 431 13.29 15.09 22.08
C THR A 431 11.91 15.69 21.87
N TYR A 432 11.01 15.45 22.82
CA TYR A 432 9.59 15.78 22.70
C TYR A 432 9.11 16.59 23.91
N LEU A 433 8.05 17.38 23.68
CA LEU A 433 7.46 18.27 24.71
C LEU A 433 6.71 17.47 25.78
N SER A 434 6.20 16.30 25.45
CA SER A 434 5.45 15.46 26.39
C SER A 434 5.77 13.97 26.20
N PRO A 435 5.56 13.15 27.25
CA PRO A 435 5.79 11.71 27.18
C PRO A 435 4.94 11.03 26.12
N GLU A 436 3.68 11.46 25.94
CA GLU A 436 2.74 10.91 24.96
C GLU A 436 3.23 11.12 23.53
N LYS A 437 3.83 12.30 23.24
CA LYS A 437 4.43 12.57 21.92
C LYS A 437 5.67 11.72 21.67
N ALA A 438 6.48 11.48 22.70
CA ALA A 438 7.64 10.61 22.60
C ALA A 438 7.22 9.16 22.29
N VAL A 439 6.19 8.67 22.97
CA VAL A 439 5.61 7.35 22.70
C VAL A 439 5.04 7.26 21.30
N GLN A 440 4.31 8.28 20.87
CA GLN A 440 3.74 8.33 19.52
C GLN A 440 4.85 8.24 18.45
N ALA A 441 5.94 8.98 18.64
CA ALA A 441 7.08 8.92 17.74
C ALA A 441 7.76 7.53 17.75
N PHE A 442 7.86 6.87 18.92
CA PHE A 442 8.31 5.50 19.02
C PHE A 442 7.39 4.54 18.24
N MET A 443 6.07 4.69 18.38
CA MET A 443 5.11 3.84 17.65
C MET A 443 5.14 4.06 16.14
N HIS A 444 5.47 5.28 15.66
CA HIS A 444 5.75 5.49 14.24
C HIS A 444 6.97 4.70 13.77
N LEU A 445 8.02 4.61 14.59
CA LEU A 445 9.20 3.80 14.29
C LEU A 445 8.86 2.29 14.23
N VAL A 446 8.07 1.80 15.20
CA VAL A 446 7.59 0.41 15.24
C VAL A 446 6.72 0.10 14.01
N ASN A 447 5.76 0.97 13.70
CA ASN A 447 4.88 0.80 12.54
C ASN A 447 5.64 0.86 11.22
N TYR A 448 6.62 1.77 11.10
CA TYR A 448 7.49 1.83 9.93
C TYR A 448 8.24 0.51 9.74
N GLN A 449 8.87 0.01 10.79
CA GLN A 449 9.62 -1.25 10.73
C GLN A 449 8.72 -2.43 10.36
N ARG A 450 7.54 -2.53 10.97
CA ARG A 450 6.53 -3.56 10.63
C ARG A 450 6.11 -3.47 9.16
N ASN A 451 5.75 -2.28 8.68
CA ASN A 451 5.31 -2.08 7.31
C ASN A 451 6.42 -2.39 6.30
N GLN A 452 7.68 -2.07 6.64
CA GLN A 452 8.85 -2.42 5.82
C GLN A 452 9.11 -3.93 5.81
N GLN A 453 8.94 -4.61 6.95
CA GLN A 453 9.04 -6.07 7.01
C GLN A 453 7.98 -6.74 6.12
N LEU A 454 6.70 -6.36 6.26
CA LEU A 454 5.62 -6.87 5.43
C LEU A 454 5.82 -6.59 3.93
N LEU A 455 6.43 -5.44 3.59
CA LEU A 455 6.74 -5.08 2.21
C LEU A 455 7.90 -5.92 1.62
N GLN A 456 8.80 -6.43 2.45
CA GLN A 456 10.02 -7.15 2.04
C GLN A 456 9.98 -8.65 2.36
N GLU A 457 8.97 -9.13 3.08
CA GLU A 457 8.89 -10.52 3.49
C GLU A 457 8.56 -11.43 2.31
N THR A 458 9.30 -12.55 2.21
CA THR A 458 9.05 -13.60 1.24
C THR A 458 8.21 -14.69 1.91
N PRO A 459 6.92 -14.81 1.54
CA PRO A 459 6.04 -15.77 2.20
C PRO A 459 6.42 -17.22 1.88
N PRO A 460 6.14 -18.18 2.76
CA PRO A 460 6.28 -19.60 2.46
C PRO A 460 5.24 -20.02 1.41
N SER A 461 5.59 -21.04 0.62
CA SER A 461 4.66 -21.63 -0.35
C SER A 461 3.47 -22.28 0.37
N LEU A 462 2.26 -21.96 -0.09
CA LEU A 462 1.07 -22.67 0.36
C LEU A 462 0.78 -23.83 -0.59
N PRO A 463 0.57 -25.05 -0.08
CA PRO A 463 0.05 -26.14 -0.91
C PRO A 463 -1.41 -25.79 -1.27
N PHE A 464 -1.66 -25.46 -2.54
CA PHE A 464 -3.03 -25.35 -3.05
C PHE A 464 -3.55 -26.74 -3.36
N GLU A 465 -4.46 -27.24 -2.55
CA GLU A 465 -5.14 -28.53 -2.73
C GLU A 465 -6.21 -28.51 -3.82
N THR A 466 -6.50 -27.35 -4.41
CA THR A 466 -7.60 -27.22 -5.37
C THR A 466 -7.12 -27.27 -6.80
N THR A 467 -7.82 -28.07 -7.62
CA THR A 467 -7.52 -28.22 -9.04
C THR A 467 -7.93 -26.99 -9.85
N GLN A 468 -7.24 -26.73 -10.94
CA GLN A 468 -7.56 -25.65 -11.88
C GLN A 468 -8.97 -25.83 -12.49
N ASP A 469 -9.39 -27.09 -12.68
CA ASP A 469 -10.74 -27.42 -13.21
C ASP A 469 -11.86 -26.99 -12.25
N ALA A 470 -11.68 -27.17 -10.94
CA ALA A 470 -12.68 -26.74 -9.96
C ALA A 470 -12.89 -25.21 -9.98
N ARG A 471 -11.82 -24.44 -10.12
CA ARG A 471 -11.90 -22.98 -10.22
C ARG A 471 -12.53 -22.53 -11.54
N LYS A 472 -12.22 -23.21 -12.64
CA LYS A 472 -12.84 -22.96 -13.95
C LYS A 472 -14.35 -23.21 -13.89
N GLY A 473 -14.79 -24.34 -13.33
CA GLY A 473 -16.21 -24.64 -13.14
C GLY A 473 -16.93 -23.62 -12.25
N ALA A 474 -16.25 -23.09 -11.20
CA ALA A 474 -16.81 -22.03 -10.39
C ALA A 474 -16.98 -20.72 -11.20
N ARG A 475 -16.00 -20.34 -12.04
CA ARG A 475 -16.09 -19.16 -12.91
C ARG A 475 -17.25 -19.27 -13.89
N GLU A 476 -17.37 -20.40 -14.58
CA GLU A 476 -18.47 -20.66 -15.52
C GLU A 476 -19.84 -20.56 -14.82
N MET A 477 -19.95 -21.07 -13.60
CA MET A 477 -21.17 -20.93 -12.80
C MET A 477 -21.51 -19.46 -12.52
N LEU A 478 -20.54 -18.63 -12.09
CA LEU A 478 -20.77 -17.21 -11.85
C LEU A 478 -21.24 -16.49 -13.11
N GLU A 479 -20.61 -16.76 -14.24
CA GLU A 479 -20.97 -16.17 -15.54
C GLU A 479 -22.39 -16.55 -15.96
N GLN A 480 -22.81 -17.81 -15.74
CA GLN A 480 -24.17 -18.27 -15.99
C GLN A 480 -25.22 -17.58 -15.11
N VAL A 481 -24.90 -17.40 -13.82
CA VAL A 481 -25.79 -16.68 -12.88
C VAL A 481 -25.98 -15.23 -13.33
N VAL A 482 -24.89 -14.53 -13.68
CA VAL A 482 -24.97 -13.15 -14.18
C VAL A 482 -25.72 -13.08 -15.50
N ALA A 483 -25.50 -14.02 -16.43
CA ALA A 483 -26.21 -14.10 -17.69
C ALA A 483 -27.73 -14.36 -17.53
N SER A 484 -28.14 -15.01 -16.43
CA SER A 484 -29.55 -15.18 -16.06
C SER A 484 -30.21 -13.91 -15.47
N GLY A 485 -29.47 -12.83 -15.30
CA GLY A 485 -29.93 -11.57 -14.72
C GLY A 485 -29.94 -11.54 -13.18
N ARG A 486 -29.44 -12.59 -12.51
CA ARG A 486 -29.29 -12.62 -11.06
C ARG A 486 -27.99 -11.91 -10.64
N ASN A 487 -28.05 -11.20 -9.52
CA ASN A 487 -26.93 -10.48 -8.92
C ASN A 487 -26.47 -11.07 -7.58
N HIS A 488 -26.92 -12.27 -7.24
CA HIS A 488 -26.52 -13.00 -6.03
C HIS A 488 -26.51 -14.51 -6.32
N LEU A 489 -25.70 -15.24 -5.57
CA LEU A 489 -25.67 -16.70 -5.58
C LEU A 489 -26.67 -17.26 -4.58
N SER A 490 -27.28 -18.41 -4.93
CA SER A 490 -28.03 -19.21 -3.96
C SER A 490 -27.04 -19.77 -2.91
N HIS A 491 -27.58 -20.22 -1.78
CA HIS A 491 -26.78 -20.84 -0.73
C HIS A 491 -25.98 -22.05 -1.25
N GLU A 492 -26.57 -22.87 -2.10
CA GLU A 492 -25.92 -24.05 -2.72
C GLU A 492 -24.80 -23.62 -3.70
N GLU A 493 -25.04 -22.59 -4.52
CA GLU A 493 -24.03 -22.06 -5.45
C GLU A 493 -22.87 -21.45 -4.69
N THR A 494 -23.13 -20.72 -3.59
CA THR A 494 -22.09 -20.16 -2.73
C THR A 494 -21.27 -21.27 -2.08
N HIS A 495 -21.88 -22.35 -1.65
CA HIS A 495 -21.16 -23.52 -1.12
C HIS A 495 -20.25 -24.16 -2.18
N ARG A 496 -20.74 -24.34 -3.40
CA ARG A 496 -19.93 -24.85 -4.52
C ARG A 496 -18.73 -23.97 -4.80
N LEU A 497 -18.92 -22.63 -4.77
CA LEU A 497 -17.85 -21.67 -4.93
C LEU A 497 -16.79 -21.81 -3.83
N LEU A 498 -17.19 -21.84 -2.55
CA LEU A 498 -16.25 -21.95 -1.43
C LEU A 498 -15.49 -23.28 -1.45
N LYS A 499 -16.17 -24.37 -1.78
CA LYS A 499 -15.55 -25.70 -1.92
C LYS A 499 -14.50 -25.73 -3.02
N ALA A 500 -14.71 -25.01 -4.15
CA ALA A 500 -13.75 -24.91 -5.24
C ALA A 500 -12.44 -24.21 -4.80
N TYR A 501 -12.44 -23.51 -3.66
CA TYR A 501 -11.25 -22.91 -3.04
C TYR A 501 -10.80 -23.66 -1.77
N GLY A 502 -11.34 -24.85 -1.51
CA GLY A 502 -11.00 -25.67 -0.34
C GLY A 502 -11.36 -24.97 0.98
N ILE A 503 -12.44 -24.20 1.00
CA ILE A 503 -13.01 -23.60 2.22
C ILE A 503 -14.08 -24.54 2.74
N GLU A 504 -13.88 -25.05 3.95
CA GLU A 504 -14.81 -26.00 4.56
C GLU A 504 -16.10 -25.34 5.02
N ILE A 505 -17.19 -26.06 4.86
CA ILE A 505 -18.55 -25.61 5.13
C ILE A 505 -19.20 -26.61 6.06
N ALA A 506 -20.02 -26.15 7.00
CA ALA A 506 -20.78 -27.02 7.87
C ALA A 506 -21.66 -28.00 7.04
N PRO A 507 -21.85 -29.24 7.51
CA PRO A 507 -22.74 -30.16 6.85
C PRO A 507 -24.11 -29.53 6.60
N VAL A 508 -24.64 -29.67 5.39
CA VAL A 508 -25.88 -29.02 4.96
C VAL A 508 -26.66 -29.91 4.00
N LEU A 509 -28.00 -29.89 4.11
CA LEU A 509 -28.90 -30.54 3.22
C LEU A 509 -29.86 -29.50 2.61
N TYR A 510 -30.30 -29.75 1.37
CA TYR A 510 -31.17 -28.83 0.63
C TYR A 510 -32.50 -29.51 0.28
N PRO A 511 -33.37 -29.81 1.25
CA PRO A 511 -34.69 -30.39 0.97
C PRO A 511 -35.57 -29.40 0.24
N LYS A 512 -36.28 -29.89 -0.79
CA LYS A 512 -37.14 -29.08 -1.65
C LYS A 512 -38.59 -28.97 -1.13
N THR A 513 -38.97 -29.90 -0.29
CA THR A 513 -40.33 -29.96 0.26
C THR A 513 -40.30 -30.07 1.79
N VAL A 514 -41.42 -29.77 2.43
CA VAL A 514 -41.61 -29.93 3.88
C VAL A 514 -41.39 -31.40 4.30
N ALA A 515 -41.89 -32.36 3.50
CA ALA A 515 -41.73 -33.79 3.77
C ALA A 515 -40.25 -34.21 3.71
N GLU A 516 -39.53 -33.76 2.67
CA GLU A 516 -38.10 -34.01 2.54
C GLU A 516 -37.33 -33.38 3.70
N ALA A 517 -37.66 -32.16 4.14
CA ALA A 517 -37.00 -31.49 5.25
C ALA A 517 -37.13 -32.30 6.55
N ALA A 518 -38.33 -32.83 6.84
CA ALA A 518 -38.58 -33.71 7.98
C ALA A 518 -37.76 -35.01 7.85
N GLN A 519 -37.92 -35.72 6.72
CA GLN A 519 -37.23 -37.00 6.49
C GLN A 519 -35.67 -36.87 6.54
N MET A 520 -35.12 -35.84 5.87
CA MET A 520 -33.65 -35.62 5.84
C MET A 520 -33.11 -35.18 7.18
N SER A 521 -33.92 -34.60 8.05
CA SER A 521 -33.50 -34.14 9.38
C SER A 521 -32.96 -35.28 10.26
N VAL A 522 -33.39 -36.51 10.04
CA VAL A 522 -32.92 -37.71 10.77
C VAL A 522 -31.42 -37.97 10.53
N GLN A 523 -30.85 -37.50 9.42
CA GLN A 523 -29.42 -37.65 9.12
C GLN A 523 -28.53 -36.84 10.05
N PHE A 524 -29.10 -35.81 10.71
CA PHE A 524 -28.34 -35.01 11.65
C PHE A 524 -28.73 -35.31 13.11
N PRO A 525 -27.82 -35.80 13.94
CA PRO A 525 -28.11 -35.99 15.35
C PRO A 525 -28.18 -34.63 16.08
N GLY A 526 -29.02 -34.57 17.12
CA GLY A 526 -29.17 -33.37 17.94
C GLY A 526 -29.98 -32.23 17.30
N PRO A 527 -29.94 -31.04 17.86
CA PRO A 527 -30.71 -29.90 17.39
C PRO A 527 -30.25 -29.39 16.03
N LYS A 528 -31.20 -28.93 15.23
CA LYS A 528 -30.98 -28.47 13.85
C LYS A 528 -31.42 -27.04 13.69
N ALA A 529 -30.83 -26.38 12.67
CA ALA A 529 -31.26 -25.10 12.16
C ALA A 529 -31.89 -25.29 10.77
N LEU A 530 -32.98 -24.58 10.51
CA LEU A 530 -33.70 -24.61 9.26
C LEU A 530 -33.87 -23.18 8.73
N LYS A 531 -33.48 -22.96 7.47
CA LYS A 531 -33.65 -21.70 6.72
C LYS A 531 -34.39 -21.93 5.40
N ILE A 532 -34.84 -20.83 4.82
CA ILE A 532 -35.34 -20.82 3.41
C ILE A 532 -34.23 -20.36 2.48
N ASN A 533 -34.13 -21.04 1.33
CA ASN A 533 -33.32 -20.68 0.19
C ASN A 533 -34.22 -20.13 -0.91
N HIS A 534 -34.09 -18.85 -1.27
CA HIS A 534 -34.90 -18.18 -2.30
C HIS A 534 -34.07 -17.12 -3.06
N ASP A 535 -34.59 -16.59 -4.17
CA ASP A 535 -33.89 -15.63 -5.06
C ASP A 535 -33.46 -14.31 -4.41
N HIS A 536 -34.13 -13.89 -3.35
CA HIS A 536 -33.82 -12.69 -2.59
C HIS A 536 -33.13 -13.02 -1.26
N ASN A 537 -32.14 -13.87 -1.28
CA ASN A 537 -31.30 -14.16 -0.09
C ASN A 537 -30.55 -12.92 0.48
N SER A 538 -30.84 -11.73 -0.02
CA SER A 538 -30.60 -10.47 0.65
C SER A 538 -31.50 -10.35 1.88
N TYR A 539 -31.40 -11.31 2.78
CA TYR A 539 -31.60 -10.92 4.16
C TYR A 539 -30.34 -10.14 4.50
N PRO A 540 -30.40 -8.80 4.47
CA PRO A 540 -29.40 -8.11 5.26
C PRO A 540 -29.51 -8.80 6.61
N PHE A 541 -28.41 -9.14 7.21
CA PHE A 541 -28.33 -9.41 8.62
C PHE A 541 -28.88 -8.18 9.34
N VAL A 542 -30.19 -7.99 9.25
CA VAL A 542 -30.92 -6.93 9.91
C VAL A 542 -31.24 -7.40 11.31
N TYR A 543 -30.19 -7.72 12.05
CA TYR A 543 -30.20 -7.52 13.50
C TYR A 543 -30.27 -6.02 13.85
N ARG A 544 -30.71 -5.19 12.89
CA ARG A 544 -30.49 -3.76 13.02
C ARG A 544 -31.40 -3.02 13.97
N LYS A 545 -32.51 -3.54 14.43
CA LYS A 545 -33.35 -2.77 15.38
C LYS A 545 -34.15 -3.54 16.43
N HIS A 546 -34.42 -4.81 16.34
CA HIS A 546 -35.22 -5.53 17.32
C HIS A 546 -34.78 -6.99 17.48
N PRO A 547 -34.02 -7.33 18.55
CA PRO A 547 -33.55 -8.71 18.79
C PRO A 547 -34.71 -9.73 19.08
N HIS A 548 -35.91 -9.27 19.25
CA HIS A 548 -37.08 -10.09 19.61
C HIS A 548 -38.16 -10.17 18.54
N LYS A 549 -37.99 -9.58 17.36
CA LYS A 549 -38.94 -9.75 16.26
C LYS A 549 -38.39 -10.71 15.21
N PHE A 550 -39.08 -11.84 15.08
CA PHE A 550 -38.96 -12.82 13.99
C PHE A 550 -38.86 -12.14 12.62
N SER A 551 -37.65 -11.88 12.16
CA SER A 551 -37.44 -11.25 10.86
C SER A 551 -36.52 -12.04 9.93
N SER A 552 -35.99 -13.16 10.35
CA SER A 552 -35.10 -13.98 9.52
C SER A 552 -35.77 -15.33 9.26
N GLY A 553 -35.88 -15.75 8.02
CA GLY A 553 -36.35 -17.09 7.65
C GLY A 553 -35.46 -18.22 8.22
N LEU A 554 -35.05 -18.09 9.47
CA LEU A 554 -34.22 -19.02 10.24
C LEU A 554 -34.97 -19.48 11.49
N LEU A 555 -35.10 -20.80 11.67
CA LEU A 555 -35.51 -21.45 12.91
C LEU A 555 -34.33 -22.26 13.47
N GLN A 556 -34.17 -22.23 14.78
CA GLN A 556 -33.10 -22.90 15.51
C GLN A 556 -33.70 -23.84 16.56
N ASP A 557 -32.87 -24.74 17.10
CA ASP A 557 -33.22 -25.64 18.18
C ASP A 557 -34.38 -26.63 17.82
N LEU A 558 -34.44 -27.07 16.57
CA LEU A 558 -35.36 -28.09 16.11
C LEU A 558 -34.77 -29.46 16.46
N GLU A 559 -35.34 -30.18 17.43
CA GLU A 559 -34.81 -31.44 17.92
C GLU A 559 -35.35 -32.66 17.19
N THR A 560 -36.65 -32.67 16.96
CA THR A 560 -37.37 -33.82 16.37
C THR A 560 -37.70 -33.62 14.89
N GLU A 561 -38.00 -34.72 14.20
CA GLU A 561 -38.53 -34.69 12.82
C GLU A 561 -39.82 -33.85 12.73
N GLU A 562 -40.66 -33.94 13.77
CA GLU A 562 -41.92 -33.19 13.85
C GLU A 562 -41.66 -31.68 14.04
N ASP A 563 -40.66 -31.31 14.82
CA ASP A 563 -40.26 -29.89 14.96
C ASP A 563 -39.78 -29.32 13.64
N VAL A 564 -38.98 -30.09 12.90
CA VAL A 564 -38.51 -29.69 11.56
C VAL A 564 -39.67 -29.57 10.57
N ARG A 565 -40.61 -30.46 10.59
CA ARG A 565 -41.82 -30.41 9.75
C ARG A 565 -42.64 -29.14 10.02
N LYS A 566 -43.05 -28.94 11.27
CA LYS A 566 -43.77 -27.73 11.69
C LYS A 566 -42.99 -26.45 11.40
N GLY A 567 -41.68 -26.48 11.61
CA GLY A 567 -40.77 -25.37 11.30
C GLY A 567 -40.78 -25.05 9.80
N ALA A 568 -40.69 -26.08 8.95
CA ALA A 568 -40.69 -25.92 7.50
C ALA A 568 -42.02 -25.37 6.97
N GLU A 569 -43.15 -25.91 7.48
CA GLU A 569 -44.50 -25.40 7.16
C GLU A 569 -44.62 -23.91 7.49
N ARG A 570 -44.21 -23.51 8.71
CA ARG A 570 -44.27 -22.13 9.17
C ARG A 570 -43.35 -21.20 8.39
N LEU A 571 -42.15 -21.68 7.99
CA LEU A 571 -41.21 -20.88 7.17
C LEU A 571 -41.75 -20.70 5.76
N LEU A 572 -42.33 -21.74 5.17
CA LEU A 572 -42.93 -21.72 3.83
C LEU A 572 -44.13 -20.79 3.77
N GLU A 573 -45.05 -20.88 4.74
CA GLU A 573 -46.19 -19.97 4.87
C GLU A 573 -45.76 -18.51 4.93
N LYS A 574 -44.79 -18.19 5.80
CA LYS A 574 -44.24 -16.82 5.91
C LYS A 574 -43.52 -16.36 4.65
N ALA A 575 -42.85 -17.26 3.92
CA ALA A 575 -42.19 -16.92 2.68
C ALA A 575 -43.23 -16.60 1.59
N GLN A 576 -44.29 -17.38 1.51
CA GLN A 576 -45.40 -17.18 0.55
C GLN A 576 -46.16 -15.86 0.80
N GLU A 577 -46.23 -15.38 2.04
CA GLU A 577 -46.75 -14.04 2.36
C GLU A 577 -45.89 -12.90 1.77
N LYS A 578 -44.62 -13.12 1.58
CA LYS A 578 -43.66 -12.07 1.19
C LYS A 578 -43.17 -12.18 -0.23
N PHE A 579 -43.11 -13.38 -0.78
CA PHE A 579 -42.48 -13.69 -2.06
C PHE A 579 -43.35 -14.62 -2.92
N PRO A 580 -43.33 -14.51 -4.27
CA PRO A 580 -43.94 -15.46 -5.15
C PRO A 580 -43.38 -16.87 -4.93
N ALA A 581 -44.21 -17.88 -5.04
CA ALA A 581 -43.83 -19.29 -4.88
C ALA A 581 -42.71 -19.73 -5.85
N SER A 582 -42.58 -19.08 -7.00
CA SER A 582 -41.53 -19.33 -8.00
C SER A 582 -40.12 -18.94 -7.53
N GLN A 583 -39.97 -18.15 -6.48
CA GLN A 583 -38.70 -17.74 -5.92
C GLN A 583 -38.19 -18.66 -4.79
N PHE A 584 -39.00 -19.61 -4.33
CA PHE A 584 -38.58 -20.63 -3.39
C PHE A 584 -37.83 -21.76 -4.10
N HIS A 585 -36.60 -22.06 -3.68
CA HIS A 585 -35.78 -23.13 -4.27
C HIS A 585 -35.72 -24.38 -3.38
N SER A 586 -35.48 -24.20 -2.11
CA SER A 586 -35.29 -25.28 -1.14
C SER A 586 -35.31 -24.74 0.29
N PHE A 587 -35.29 -25.62 1.25
CA PHE A 587 -34.84 -25.30 2.60
C PHE A 587 -33.34 -25.52 2.70
N VAL A 588 -32.72 -24.93 3.72
CA VAL A 588 -31.33 -25.18 4.14
C VAL A 588 -31.42 -25.77 5.54
N LEU A 589 -31.09 -27.04 5.65
CA LEU A 589 -31.11 -27.78 6.91
C LEU A 589 -29.67 -28.06 7.37
N GLN A 590 -29.33 -27.64 8.56
CA GLN A 590 -27.98 -27.77 9.14
C GLN A 590 -28.04 -28.29 10.58
N PRO A 591 -27.07 -29.12 11.03
CA PRO A 591 -26.93 -29.45 12.44
C PRO A 591 -26.46 -28.19 13.21
N MET A 592 -27.02 -27.98 14.41
CA MET A 592 -26.54 -26.92 15.27
C MET A 592 -25.21 -27.32 15.94
N GLN A 593 -24.19 -26.56 15.68
CA GLN A 593 -22.86 -26.77 16.26
C GLN A 593 -22.77 -26.04 17.61
N ARG A 594 -22.77 -26.78 18.71
CA ARG A 594 -22.64 -26.28 20.08
C ARG A 594 -21.31 -26.79 20.69
N GLY A 595 -20.22 -26.07 20.49
CA GLY A 595 -18.95 -26.33 21.16
C GLY A 595 -18.80 -25.42 22.38
N LYS A 596 -18.40 -25.98 23.54
CA LYS A 596 -18.18 -25.19 24.78
C LYS A 596 -17.08 -24.12 24.67
N HIS A 597 -16.20 -24.19 23.65
CA HIS A 597 -15.06 -23.28 23.43
C HIS A 597 -14.94 -22.87 21.95
N SER A 598 -16.05 -22.75 21.23
CA SER A 598 -16.00 -22.32 19.82
C SER A 598 -16.06 -20.79 19.71
N MET A 599 -15.13 -20.23 18.95
CA MET A 599 -15.14 -18.80 18.58
C MET A 599 -15.93 -18.61 17.31
N GLN A 600 -16.69 -17.51 17.27
CA GLN A 600 -17.40 -17.08 16.08
C GLN A 600 -16.65 -15.90 15.46
N LEU A 601 -16.22 -16.08 14.23
CA LEU A 601 -15.51 -15.07 13.45
C LEU A 601 -16.39 -14.56 12.32
N ASN A 602 -16.14 -13.34 11.88
CA ASN A 602 -16.69 -12.75 10.66
C ASN A 602 -15.56 -12.56 9.67
N VAL A 603 -15.73 -13.14 8.49
CA VAL A 603 -14.73 -13.04 7.42
C VAL A 603 -15.47 -12.77 6.11
N GLY A 604 -14.93 -11.88 5.29
CA GLY A 604 -15.60 -11.57 4.04
C GLY A 604 -14.79 -10.79 3.04
N ILE A 605 -15.41 -10.62 1.88
CA ILE A 605 -14.96 -9.76 0.79
C ILE A 605 -16.01 -8.68 0.62
N THR A 606 -15.58 -7.45 0.47
CA THR A 606 -16.46 -6.35 0.08
C THR A 606 -15.74 -5.47 -0.92
N ARG A 607 -16.46 -4.54 -1.55
CA ARG A 607 -15.90 -3.70 -2.59
C ARG A 607 -16.00 -2.23 -2.22
N ASP A 608 -14.85 -1.56 -2.21
CA ASP A 608 -14.75 -0.12 -2.14
C ASP A 608 -14.71 0.49 -3.54
N SER A 609 -15.30 1.68 -3.72
CA SER A 609 -15.38 2.32 -5.04
C SER A 609 -14.03 2.85 -5.55
N LEU A 610 -13.06 3.13 -4.66
CA LEU A 610 -11.73 3.62 -5.02
C LEU A 610 -10.69 2.50 -5.05
N PHE A 611 -10.64 1.67 -4.00
CA PHE A 611 -9.61 0.65 -3.84
C PHE A 611 -10.01 -0.73 -4.37
N GLY A 612 -11.27 -0.88 -4.84
CA GLY A 612 -11.77 -2.16 -5.32
C GLY A 612 -12.04 -3.15 -4.20
N PRO A 613 -11.74 -4.44 -4.40
CA PRO A 613 -12.01 -5.46 -3.39
C PRO A 613 -11.17 -5.28 -2.13
N ILE A 614 -11.77 -5.55 -0.98
CA ILE A 614 -11.13 -5.57 0.35
C ILE A 614 -11.55 -6.81 1.11
N ILE A 615 -10.64 -7.34 1.93
CA ILE A 615 -10.88 -8.46 2.84
C ILE A 615 -11.25 -7.89 4.20
N LEU A 616 -12.31 -8.46 4.79
CA LEU A 616 -12.80 -8.13 6.13
C LEU A 616 -12.49 -9.26 7.09
N PHE A 617 -12.11 -8.92 8.34
CA PHE A 617 -11.92 -9.87 9.42
C PHE A 617 -12.30 -9.27 10.77
N GLY A 618 -12.91 -10.06 11.65
CA GLY A 618 -13.25 -9.66 13.01
C GLY A 618 -14.11 -10.67 13.77
N ILE A 619 -14.67 -10.24 14.89
CA ILE A 619 -15.59 -11.06 15.71
C ILE A 619 -16.90 -11.28 14.94
N GLY A 620 -17.39 -12.52 14.95
CA GLY A 620 -18.61 -12.96 14.25
C GLY A 620 -19.82 -13.17 15.17
N GLY A 621 -20.89 -13.71 14.57
CA GLY A 621 -22.16 -14.01 15.21
C GLY A 621 -22.93 -12.75 15.61
N TYR A 622 -23.81 -12.85 16.61
CA TYR A 622 -24.66 -11.73 17.04
C TYR A 622 -23.85 -10.54 17.64
N LYS A 623 -22.61 -10.76 18.06
CA LYS A 623 -21.74 -9.73 18.66
C LYS A 623 -21.18 -8.74 17.64
N VAL A 624 -21.22 -9.05 16.34
CA VAL A 624 -20.75 -8.18 15.25
C VAL A 624 -21.33 -6.76 15.32
N ASN A 625 -22.58 -6.64 15.75
CA ASN A 625 -23.26 -5.35 15.82
C ASN A 625 -23.02 -4.57 17.15
N ILE A 626 -22.45 -5.23 18.14
CA ILE A 626 -22.19 -4.66 19.47
C ILE A 626 -20.72 -4.25 19.58
N LEU A 627 -19.82 -5.10 19.09
CA LEU A 627 -18.39 -4.85 19.09
C LEU A 627 -17.97 -4.49 17.66
N VAL A 628 -17.58 -3.24 17.45
CA VAL A 628 -17.05 -2.78 16.15
C VAL A 628 -15.61 -3.29 16.03
N ASP A 629 -15.47 -4.60 15.77
CA ASP A 629 -14.17 -5.25 15.51
C ASP A 629 -14.10 -5.68 14.04
N ARG A 630 -13.88 -4.73 13.15
CA ARG A 630 -13.72 -5.01 11.73
C ARG A 630 -12.40 -4.43 11.23
N GLN A 631 -11.44 -5.31 11.01
CA GLN A 631 -10.20 -4.98 10.34
C GLN A 631 -10.30 -5.24 8.85
N VAL A 632 -9.58 -4.44 8.07
CA VAL A 632 -9.60 -4.53 6.62
C VAL A 632 -8.19 -4.71 6.06
N ALA A 633 -8.08 -5.40 4.94
CA ALA A 633 -6.84 -5.53 4.18
C ALA A 633 -7.11 -5.52 2.67
N LEU A 634 -6.13 -5.04 1.90
CA LEU A 634 -6.18 -5.03 0.43
C LEU A 634 -5.60 -6.34 -0.13
N PRO A 635 -6.37 -7.09 -0.94
CA PRO A 635 -5.83 -8.24 -1.66
C PRO A 635 -4.80 -7.81 -2.73
N PRO A 636 -3.88 -8.71 -3.14
CA PRO A 636 -3.73 -10.07 -2.69
C PRO A 636 -3.02 -10.18 -1.34
N LEU A 637 -3.45 -11.14 -0.51
CA LEU A 637 -2.82 -11.43 0.78
C LEU A 637 -1.88 -12.65 0.66
N ASN A 638 -0.80 -12.60 1.44
CA ASN A 638 0.03 -13.74 1.78
C ASN A 638 -0.15 -14.09 3.27
N MET A 639 0.53 -15.12 3.76
CA MET A 639 0.39 -15.57 5.16
C MET A 639 0.72 -14.46 6.16
N SER A 640 1.79 -13.73 5.95
CA SER A 640 2.21 -12.65 6.87
C SER A 640 1.22 -11.49 6.91
N LEU A 641 0.67 -11.11 5.76
CA LEU A 641 -0.37 -10.08 5.68
C LEU A 641 -1.68 -10.53 6.32
N ALA A 642 -2.02 -11.83 6.17
CA ALA A 642 -3.18 -12.41 6.84
C ALA A 642 -2.99 -12.45 8.36
N GLN A 643 -1.83 -12.86 8.85
CA GLN A 643 -1.50 -12.82 10.27
C GLN A 643 -1.52 -11.39 10.84
N ASP A 644 -0.96 -10.41 10.12
CA ASP A 644 -1.02 -9.01 10.52
C ASP A 644 -2.47 -8.51 10.63
N LEU A 645 -3.33 -8.87 9.67
CA LEU A 645 -4.76 -8.54 9.71
C LEU A 645 -5.44 -9.12 10.97
N ILE A 646 -5.19 -10.40 11.26
CA ILE A 646 -5.75 -11.08 12.44
C ILE A 646 -5.26 -10.40 13.73
N MET A 647 -3.96 -10.17 13.86
CA MET A 647 -3.37 -9.64 15.09
C MET A 647 -3.78 -8.20 15.41
N ARG A 648 -4.20 -7.43 14.42
CA ARG A 648 -4.77 -6.08 14.62
C ARG A 648 -6.20 -6.08 15.15
N SER A 649 -6.91 -7.23 15.07
CA SER A 649 -8.29 -7.37 15.51
C SER A 649 -8.41 -7.80 16.98
N HIS A 650 -9.56 -7.54 17.60
CA HIS A 650 -9.90 -8.14 18.90
C HIS A 650 -10.08 -9.66 18.79
N ALA A 651 -10.61 -10.15 17.67
CA ALA A 651 -10.71 -11.57 17.40
C ALA A 651 -9.35 -12.27 17.47
N GLY A 652 -8.29 -11.69 16.91
CA GLY A 652 -6.93 -12.20 16.99
C GLY A 652 -6.39 -12.25 18.42
N LYS A 653 -6.66 -11.24 19.21
CA LYS A 653 -6.29 -11.24 20.64
C LYS A 653 -7.01 -12.35 21.40
N LEU A 654 -8.31 -12.54 21.14
CA LEU A 654 -9.09 -13.63 21.76
C LEU A 654 -8.55 -15.01 21.36
N ILE A 655 -8.15 -15.20 20.08
CA ILE A 655 -7.52 -16.45 19.64
C ILE A 655 -6.23 -16.68 20.45
N LYS A 656 -5.38 -15.67 20.57
CA LYS A 656 -4.10 -15.78 21.28
C LYS A 656 -4.27 -16.08 22.79
N GLU A 657 -5.30 -15.52 23.42
CA GLU A 657 -5.52 -15.60 24.87
C GLU A 657 -6.36 -16.82 25.29
N HIS A 658 -7.29 -17.27 24.45
CA HIS A 658 -8.31 -18.24 24.84
C HIS A 658 -8.33 -19.53 24.01
N SER A 659 -7.50 -19.64 22.94
CA SER A 659 -7.36 -20.89 22.21
C SER A 659 -6.51 -21.91 22.98
N ASN A 660 -6.82 -23.20 22.80
CA ASN A 660 -5.99 -24.29 23.31
C ASN A 660 -4.67 -24.46 22.53
N ASP A 661 -4.67 -24.09 21.25
CA ASP A 661 -3.51 -24.07 20.35
C ASP A 661 -3.58 -22.79 19.50
N PRO A 662 -3.09 -21.66 20.06
CA PRO A 662 -3.16 -20.36 19.36
C PRO A 662 -2.39 -20.32 18.05
N GLU A 663 -1.28 -21.04 17.93
CA GLU A 663 -0.44 -21.02 16.74
C GLU A 663 -1.13 -21.74 15.57
N ASP A 664 -1.70 -22.94 15.81
CA ASP A 664 -2.45 -23.67 14.80
C ASP A 664 -3.73 -22.92 14.39
N ASP A 665 -4.47 -22.37 15.35
CA ASP A 665 -5.68 -21.58 15.06
C ASP A 665 -5.38 -20.34 14.23
N LEU A 666 -4.33 -19.59 14.56
CA LEU A 666 -3.88 -18.43 13.78
C LEU A 666 -3.45 -18.85 12.38
N GLN A 667 -2.76 -19.98 12.25
CA GLN A 667 -2.35 -20.49 10.94
C GLN A 667 -3.56 -20.89 10.08
N ARG A 668 -4.54 -21.62 10.64
CA ARG A 668 -5.76 -22.05 9.93
C ARG A 668 -6.57 -20.84 9.43
N VAL A 669 -6.76 -19.85 10.29
CA VAL A 669 -7.47 -18.61 9.92
C VAL A 669 -6.68 -17.83 8.86
N SER A 670 -5.35 -17.78 8.96
CA SER A 670 -4.50 -17.11 7.96
C SER A 670 -4.60 -17.78 6.59
N VAL A 671 -4.58 -19.12 6.53
CA VAL A 671 -4.79 -19.89 5.29
C VAL A 671 -6.15 -19.58 4.68
N LEU A 672 -7.22 -19.53 5.49
CA LEU A 672 -8.54 -19.16 5.00
C LEU A 672 -8.57 -17.77 4.37
N LEU A 673 -7.96 -16.78 5.03
CA LEU A 673 -7.89 -15.40 4.51
C LEU A 673 -7.11 -15.32 3.19
N VAL A 674 -6.03 -16.09 3.04
CA VAL A 674 -5.29 -16.20 1.78
C VAL A 674 -6.13 -16.86 0.70
N LYS A 675 -6.88 -17.94 1.01
CA LYS A 675 -7.82 -18.58 0.07
C LYS A 675 -8.92 -17.61 -0.38
N LEU A 676 -9.51 -16.83 0.53
CA LEU A 676 -10.49 -15.80 0.20
C LEU A 676 -9.89 -14.68 -0.66
N SER A 677 -8.66 -14.30 -0.37
CA SER A 677 -7.94 -13.32 -1.20
C SER A 677 -7.69 -13.83 -2.61
N GLN A 678 -7.36 -15.11 -2.76
CA GLN A 678 -7.21 -15.75 -4.07
C GLN A 678 -8.55 -15.82 -4.81
N LEU A 679 -9.62 -16.26 -4.11
CA LEU A 679 -10.97 -16.27 -4.66
C LEU A 679 -11.39 -14.89 -5.18
N CYS A 680 -11.13 -13.86 -4.41
CA CYS A 680 -11.39 -12.46 -4.78
C CYS A 680 -10.63 -12.03 -6.05
N SER A 681 -9.38 -12.48 -6.19
CA SER A 681 -8.53 -12.16 -7.36
C SER A 681 -8.98 -12.91 -8.61
N ASP A 682 -9.36 -14.18 -8.46
CA ASP A 682 -9.76 -15.05 -9.58
C ASP A 682 -11.19 -14.77 -10.08
N MET A 683 -12.06 -14.24 -9.21
CA MET A 683 -13.50 -14.05 -9.46
C MET A 683 -13.91 -12.57 -9.40
N PRO A 684 -13.53 -11.76 -10.41
CA PRO A 684 -13.77 -10.32 -10.40
C PRO A 684 -15.25 -9.91 -10.38
N LEU A 685 -16.17 -10.82 -10.65
CA LEU A 685 -17.62 -10.59 -10.59
C LEU A 685 -18.17 -10.53 -9.16
N ILE A 686 -17.42 -11.01 -8.15
CA ILE A 686 -17.87 -10.97 -6.76
C ILE A 686 -17.87 -9.52 -6.27
N LYS A 687 -19.05 -9.03 -5.91
CA LYS A 687 -19.24 -7.71 -5.30
C LYS A 687 -19.11 -7.79 -3.78
N GLY A 688 -19.59 -8.86 -3.17
CA GLY A 688 -19.52 -9.12 -1.76
C GLY A 688 -19.60 -10.61 -1.45
N LEU A 689 -18.86 -11.07 -0.47
CA LEU A 689 -18.94 -12.41 0.11
C LEU A 689 -18.86 -12.24 1.62
N GLU A 690 -19.81 -12.77 2.36
CA GLU A 690 -19.78 -12.77 3.82
C GLU A 690 -19.88 -14.19 4.35
N ILE A 691 -19.00 -14.54 5.27
CA ILE A 691 -19.01 -15.76 6.07
C ILE A 691 -19.20 -15.33 7.52
N ASN A 692 -20.41 -15.49 8.04
CA ASN A 692 -20.76 -15.04 9.39
C ASN A 692 -21.92 -15.85 9.99
N PRO A 693 -21.65 -16.73 10.97
CA PRO A 693 -20.34 -16.98 11.56
C PRO A 693 -19.48 -17.98 10.79
N LEU A 694 -18.17 -17.76 10.83
CA LEU A 694 -17.16 -18.77 10.69
C LEU A 694 -16.90 -19.36 12.08
N LEU A 695 -17.09 -20.66 12.26
CA LEU A 695 -16.85 -21.30 13.53
C LEU A 695 -15.43 -21.84 13.60
N LEU A 696 -14.70 -21.47 14.64
CA LEU A 696 -13.36 -21.94 14.95
C LEU A 696 -13.37 -22.68 16.28
N ASN A 697 -12.94 -23.91 16.30
CA ASN A 697 -12.67 -24.70 17.51
C ASN A 697 -11.32 -25.41 17.41
N SER A 698 -10.87 -26.07 18.47
CA SER A 698 -9.55 -26.71 18.54
C SER A 698 -9.30 -27.80 17.48
N ARG A 699 -10.31 -28.28 16.77
CA ARG A 699 -10.18 -29.37 15.79
C ARG A 699 -10.60 -28.97 14.39
N GLU A 700 -11.58 -28.08 14.28
CA GLU A 700 -12.28 -27.81 13.03
C GLU A 700 -12.53 -26.31 12.86
N MET A 701 -12.55 -25.88 11.61
CA MET A 701 -12.95 -24.53 11.22
C MET A 701 -13.82 -24.65 9.99
N PHE A 702 -15.07 -24.15 10.06
CA PHE A 702 -16.00 -24.22 8.94
C PHE A 702 -17.00 -23.05 8.92
N ALA A 703 -17.42 -22.70 7.71
CA ALA A 703 -18.44 -21.69 7.47
C ALA A 703 -19.84 -22.24 7.84
N ILE A 704 -20.59 -21.47 8.62
CA ILE A 704 -21.98 -21.81 8.99
C ILE A 704 -22.95 -21.11 8.06
N ASP A 705 -22.82 -19.79 7.93
CA ASP A 705 -23.70 -18.99 7.09
C ASP A 705 -22.86 -18.21 6.07
N VAL A 706 -23.31 -18.23 4.81
CA VAL A 706 -22.58 -17.68 3.69
C VAL A 706 -23.52 -16.95 2.74
N GLN A 707 -23.06 -15.79 2.27
CA GLN A 707 -23.78 -14.99 1.27
C GLN A 707 -22.79 -14.47 0.24
N CYS A 708 -23.20 -14.44 -1.03
CA CYS A 708 -22.37 -13.93 -2.11
C CYS A 708 -23.18 -13.09 -3.08
N ASP A 709 -22.80 -11.83 -3.22
CA ASP A 709 -23.36 -10.88 -4.18
C ASP A 709 -22.44 -10.70 -5.37
N LEU A 710 -23.03 -10.59 -6.56
CA LEU A 710 -22.36 -10.40 -7.84
C LEU A 710 -22.56 -8.98 -8.36
N GLY A 711 -21.64 -8.53 -9.21
CA GLY A 711 -21.70 -7.21 -9.84
C GLY A 711 -20.80 -7.12 -11.07
N THR A 712 -20.54 -5.90 -11.52
CA THR A 712 -19.59 -5.66 -12.60
C THR A 712 -18.19 -6.09 -12.19
N PRO A 713 -17.30 -6.50 -13.13
CA PRO A 713 -15.93 -6.89 -12.82
C PRO A 713 -15.19 -5.85 -11.96
N ALA A 714 -14.51 -6.33 -10.95
CA ALA A 714 -13.78 -5.47 -10.02
C ALA A 714 -12.44 -5.02 -10.60
N TYR A 715 -12.06 -3.79 -10.23
CA TYR A 715 -10.76 -3.22 -10.45
C TYR A 715 -9.93 -3.36 -9.17
N HIS A 716 -8.73 -3.94 -9.25
CA HIS A 716 -7.85 -4.14 -8.10
C HIS A 716 -6.86 -2.98 -7.94
N ALA A 717 -6.74 -2.43 -6.74
CA ALA A 717 -5.73 -1.41 -6.43
C ALA A 717 -4.29 -1.97 -6.45
N ILE A 718 -4.13 -3.27 -6.26
CA ILE A 718 -2.86 -3.98 -6.41
C ILE A 718 -3.08 -5.12 -7.40
N MET A 719 -2.27 -5.16 -8.45
CA MET A 719 -2.40 -6.20 -9.50
C MET A 719 -2.19 -7.59 -8.89
N PRO A 720 -3.17 -8.50 -9.00
CA PRO A 720 -3.02 -9.87 -8.53
C PRO A 720 -2.03 -10.65 -9.41
N TYR A 721 -1.63 -11.83 -8.94
CA TYR A 721 -0.80 -12.74 -9.70
C TYR A 721 -1.49 -13.18 -11.00
N PRO A 722 -0.87 -13.02 -12.18
CA PRO A 722 -1.48 -13.33 -13.47
C PRO A 722 -1.34 -14.83 -13.81
N GLU A 723 -2.19 -15.66 -13.22
CA GLU A 723 -2.20 -17.12 -13.39
C GLU A 723 -2.40 -17.54 -14.87
N ASP A 724 -3.15 -16.78 -15.63
CA ASP A 724 -3.48 -17.06 -17.05
C ASP A 724 -2.24 -17.04 -17.97
N LEU A 725 -1.11 -16.49 -17.50
CA LEU A 725 0.16 -16.47 -18.25
C LEU A 725 0.99 -17.75 -18.05
N ARG A 726 0.51 -18.71 -17.30
CA ARG A 726 1.18 -20.00 -17.06
C ARG A 726 1.06 -20.91 -18.29
N LYS A 727 2.18 -21.51 -18.73
CA LYS A 727 2.23 -22.39 -19.89
C LYS A 727 3.13 -23.60 -19.64
N LEU A 728 2.69 -24.79 -20.05
CA LEU A 728 3.52 -25.98 -20.09
C LEU A 728 4.16 -26.10 -21.47
N VAL A 729 5.46 -26.29 -21.52
CA VAL A 729 6.25 -26.35 -22.76
C VAL A 729 7.20 -27.54 -22.68
N GLN A 730 7.44 -28.20 -23.79
CA GLN A 730 8.45 -29.23 -23.92
C GLN A 730 9.73 -28.65 -24.58
N LEU A 731 10.87 -28.85 -23.91
CA LEU A 731 12.17 -28.45 -24.45
C LEU A 731 12.65 -29.42 -25.52
N LYS A 732 13.68 -29.02 -26.31
CA LYS A 732 14.26 -29.83 -27.39
C LYS A 732 14.81 -31.18 -26.92
N ASP A 733 15.21 -31.28 -25.67
CA ASP A 733 15.70 -32.50 -25.03
C ASP A 733 14.60 -33.41 -24.45
N GLY A 734 13.32 -33.04 -24.63
CA GLY A 734 12.17 -33.79 -24.18
C GLY A 734 11.67 -33.45 -22.75
N ARG A 735 12.39 -32.62 -22.01
CA ARG A 735 11.95 -32.19 -20.67
C ARG A 735 10.70 -31.32 -20.75
N ARG A 736 9.77 -31.55 -19.78
CA ARG A 736 8.58 -30.72 -19.60
C ARG A 736 8.88 -29.62 -18.60
N VAL A 737 8.72 -28.39 -19.02
CA VAL A 737 9.03 -27.19 -18.25
C VAL A 737 7.79 -26.34 -18.16
N GLU A 738 7.50 -25.86 -16.97
CA GLU A 738 6.46 -24.88 -16.74
C GLU A 738 7.05 -23.46 -16.83
N VAL A 739 6.52 -22.63 -17.73
CA VAL A 739 6.84 -21.21 -17.81
C VAL A 739 5.71 -20.45 -17.15
N ARG A 740 6.02 -19.74 -16.08
CA ARG A 740 5.02 -18.96 -15.29
C ARG A 740 5.61 -17.67 -14.74
N PRO A 741 4.77 -16.67 -14.41
CA PRO A 741 5.21 -15.52 -13.64
C PRO A 741 5.84 -15.93 -12.30
N ILE A 742 6.82 -15.17 -11.84
CA ILE A 742 7.47 -15.39 -10.54
C ILE A 742 6.53 -14.97 -9.40
N ARG A 743 6.62 -15.64 -8.25
CA ARG A 743 5.86 -15.35 -7.02
C ARG A 743 6.79 -15.01 -5.88
N GLY A 744 6.26 -14.38 -4.82
CA GLY A 744 7.01 -14.15 -3.58
C GLY A 744 7.60 -15.42 -2.96
N GLU A 745 6.85 -16.53 -3.06
CA GLU A 745 7.21 -17.85 -2.55
C GLU A 745 8.43 -18.47 -3.26
N ASP A 746 8.77 -18.02 -4.45
CA ASP A 746 9.89 -18.55 -5.23
C ASP A 746 11.28 -18.11 -4.70
N ALA A 747 11.33 -17.31 -3.64
CA ALA A 747 12.59 -16.74 -3.12
C ALA A 747 13.65 -17.79 -2.80
N VAL A 748 13.25 -18.90 -2.15
CA VAL A 748 14.16 -20.00 -1.80
C VAL A 748 14.64 -20.74 -3.05
N ALA A 749 13.73 -20.99 -3.99
CA ALA A 749 14.07 -21.62 -5.28
C ALA A 749 14.98 -20.73 -6.13
N LEU A 750 14.72 -19.40 -6.13
CA LEU A 750 15.56 -18.41 -6.82
C LEU A 750 16.96 -18.32 -6.20
N LEU A 751 17.09 -18.42 -4.88
CA LEU A 751 18.39 -18.44 -4.22
C LEU A 751 19.19 -19.70 -4.61
N ARG A 752 18.53 -20.87 -4.64
CA ARG A 752 19.16 -22.14 -5.13
C ARG A 752 19.58 -22.05 -6.59
N PHE A 753 18.73 -21.45 -7.44
CA PHE A 753 19.07 -21.19 -8.82
C PHE A 753 20.32 -20.31 -8.94
N HIS A 754 20.36 -19.20 -8.20
CA HIS A 754 21.47 -18.25 -8.23
C HIS A 754 22.80 -18.90 -7.77
N SER A 755 22.77 -19.77 -6.77
CA SER A 755 23.97 -20.48 -6.27
C SER A 755 24.57 -21.50 -7.26
N ARG A 756 23.83 -21.84 -8.33
CA ARG A 756 24.29 -22.77 -9.39
C ARG A 756 24.76 -22.06 -10.67
N LEU A 757 24.79 -20.74 -10.66
CA LEU A 757 25.27 -19.94 -11.80
C LEU A 757 26.78 -19.76 -11.71
N SER A 758 27.44 -19.73 -12.88
CA SER A 758 28.84 -19.37 -12.95
C SER A 758 29.08 -17.88 -12.66
N GLU A 759 30.29 -17.53 -12.22
CA GLU A 759 30.70 -16.15 -12.00
C GLU A 759 30.55 -15.32 -13.29
N GLU A 760 30.78 -15.91 -14.44
CA GLU A 760 30.65 -15.27 -15.75
C GLU A 760 29.18 -14.92 -16.04
N SER A 761 28.25 -15.84 -15.82
CA SER A 761 26.81 -15.61 -15.99
C SER A 761 26.29 -14.55 -15.03
N ILE A 762 26.77 -14.54 -13.79
CA ILE A 762 26.45 -13.50 -12.79
C ILE A 762 26.99 -12.15 -13.26
N ARG A 763 28.24 -12.08 -13.72
CA ARG A 763 28.85 -10.84 -14.23
C ARG A 763 28.09 -10.30 -15.44
N PHE A 764 27.74 -11.15 -16.39
CA PHE A 764 26.95 -10.74 -17.56
C PHE A 764 25.55 -10.23 -17.19
N ARG A 765 24.97 -10.73 -16.12
CA ARG A 765 23.64 -10.32 -15.67
C ARG A 765 23.64 -9.02 -14.87
N TYR A 766 24.61 -8.84 -13.97
CA TYR A 766 24.63 -7.72 -13.02
C TYR A 766 25.67 -6.65 -13.36
N PHE A 767 26.50 -6.84 -14.38
CA PHE A 767 27.61 -5.97 -14.77
C PHE A 767 28.71 -5.82 -13.70
N HIS A 768 28.64 -6.61 -12.64
CA HIS A 768 29.64 -6.70 -11.57
C HIS A 768 29.58 -8.08 -10.91
N ASN A 769 30.65 -8.44 -10.20
CA ASN A 769 30.66 -9.68 -9.43
C ASN A 769 29.80 -9.53 -8.17
N LYS A 770 28.55 -10.03 -8.23
CA LYS A 770 27.63 -10.06 -7.10
C LYS A 770 27.57 -11.49 -6.56
N ALA A 771 28.33 -11.78 -5.50
CA ALA A 771 28.47 -13.13 -4.97
C ALA A 771 27.19 -13.66 -4.34
N ASP A 772 26.49 -12.88 -3.50
CA ASP A 772 25.32 -13.32 -2.73
C ASP A 772 24.12 -12.41 -2.87
N LEU A 773 22.93 -13.02 -2.96
CA LEU A 773 21.66 -12.32 -2.87
C LEU A 773 21.25 -12.16 -1.40
N THR A 774 21.07 -10.92 -0.97
CA THR A 774 20.53 -10.63 0.37
C THR A 774 19.02 -10.92 0.44
N LYS A 775 18.44 -11.02 1.64
CA LYS A 775 16.98 -11.13 1.81
C LYS A 775 16.23 -10.00 1.11
N ARG A 776 16.78 -8.79 1.13
CA ARG A 776 16.21 -7.64 0.43
C ARG A 776 16.24 -7.82 -1.09
N ASP A 777 17.34 -8.31 -1.64
CA ASP A 777 17.46 -8.58 -3.08
C ASP A 777 16.42 -9.64 -3.51
N LEU A 778 16.30 -10.73 -2.74
CA LEU A 778 15.31 -11.78 -3.01
C LEU A 778 13.88 -11.22 -3.01
N SER A 779 13.54 -10.41 -2.02
CA SER A 779 12.23 -9.75 -1.97
C SER A 779 11.98 -8.86 -3.20
N LEU A 780 12.97 -8.05 -3.60
CA LEU A 780 12.86 -7.19 -4.80
C LEU A 780 12.71 -8.00 -6.09
N LEU A 781 13.33 -9.18 -6.12
CA LEU A 781 13.30 -10.05 -7.30
C LEU A 781 12.05 -10.94 -7.38
N THR A 782 11.37 -11.23 -6.27
CA THR A 782 10.22 -12.15 -6.25
C THR A 782 8.88 -11.46 -5.97
N GLN A 783 8.87 -10.45 -5.08
CA GLN A 783 7.67 -9.66 -4.79
C GLN A 783 7.54 -8.47 -5.74
N ILE A 784 7.41 -8.76 -7.03
CA ILE A 784 7.32 -7.74 -8.06
C ILE A 784 5.94 -7.08 -8.11
N ASN A 785 5.90 -5.90 -8.68
CA ASN A 785 4.67 -5.22 -9.00
C ASN A 785 4.25 -5.56 -10.43
N TYR A 786 3.33 -6.50 -10.60
CA TYR A 786 2.86 -6.96 -11.91
C TYR A 786 2.26 -5.88 -12.81
N ASP A 787 2.03 -4.70 -12.28
CA ASP A 787 1.59 -3.54 -13.06
C ASP A 787 2.72 -2.90 -13.89
N ARG A 788 3.99 -3.05 -13.44
CA ARG A 788 5.18 -2.45 -14.09
C ARG A 788 6.31 -3.42 -14.33
N GLN A 789 6.27 -4.54 -13.65
CA GLN A 789 7.33 -5.54 -13.69
C GLN A 789 6.70 -6.87 -14.02
N MET A 790 7.34 -7.59 -14.92
CA MET A 790 7.02 -8.99 -15.16
C MET A 790 8.30 -9.80 -15.12
N ALA A 791 8.23 -10.95 -14.48
CA ALA A 791 9.32 -11.92 -14.52
C ALA A 791 8.72 -13.30 -14.75
N PHE A 792 9.20 -13.98 -15.77
CA PHE A 792 8.86 -15.39 -16.00
C PHE A 792 10.01 -16.26 -15.52
N ILE A 793 9.68 -17.32 -14.84
CA ILE A 793 10.58 -18.42 -14.51
C ILE A 793 10.22 -19.63 -15.39
N ALA A 794 11.24 -20.37 -15.78
CA ALA A 794 11.09 -21.70 -16.33
C ALA A 794 11.41 -22.71 -15.23
N GLU A 795 10.46 -23.57 -14.89
CA GLU A 795 10.51 -24.45 -13.74
C GLU A 795 10.30 -25.90 -14.20
N GLU A 796 11.17 -26.81 -13.76
CA GLU A 796 11.04 -28.24 -13.96
C GLU A 796 10.45 -28.91 -12.72
N LEU A 797 9.50 -29.80 -12.93
CA LEU A 797 8.95 -30.64 -11.88
C LEU A 797 9.79 -31.93 -11.78
N LEU A 798 10.45 -32.09 -10.65
CA LEU A 798 11.29 -33.26 -10.38
C LEU A 798 10.46 -34.50 -9.99
N GLU A 799 11.02 -35.69 -10.14
CA GLU A 799 10.34 -36.96 -9.82
C GLU A 799 9.96 -37.08 -8.34
N ASP A 800 10.68 -36.43 -7.45
CA ASP A 800 10.39 -36.38 -6.00
C ASP A 800 9.29 -35.36 -5.65
N GLY A 801 8.69 -34.70 -6.65
CA GLY A 801 7.70 -33.63 -6.45
C GLY A 801 8.33 -32.26 -6.17
N GLY A 802 9.65 -32.16 -6.10
CA GLY A 802 10.38 -30.90 -5.98
C GLY A 802 10.28 -30.07 -7.26
N ARG A 803 10.54 -28.77 -7.17
CA ARG A 803 10.53 -27.84 -8.28
C ARG A 803 11.87 -27.11 -8.36
N GLU A 804 12.40 -26.98 -9.56
CA GLU A 804 13.69 -26.34 -9.82
C GLU A 804 13.60 -25.28 -10.90
N ILE A 805 14.07 -24.06 -10.58
CA ILE A 805 14.18 -22.98 -11.56
C ILE A 805 15.36 -23.21 -12.49
N LEU A 806 15.11 -23.22 -13.79
CA LEU A 806 16.09 -23.42 -14.84
C LEU A 806 16.55 -22.10 -15.49
N GLY A 807 15.72 -21.09 -15.46
CA GLY A 807 16.00 -19.78 -16.01
C GLY A 807 14.96 -18.75 -15.60
N VAL A 808 15.33 -17.47 -15.74
CA VAL A 808 14.48 -16.33 -15.39
C VAL A 808 14.62 -15.25 -16.45
N SER A 809 13.51 -14.74 -16.97
CA SER A 809 13.46 -13.50 -17.75
C SER A 809 12.68 -12.44 -17.00
N ARG A 810 13.04 -11.16 -17.17
CA ARG A 810 12.39 -10.04 -16.50
C ARG A 810 12.24 -8.86 -17.43
N VAL A 811 11.18 -8.12 -17.21
CA VAL A 811 11.02 -6.77 -17.76
C VAL A 811 10.65 -5.79 -16.66
N TRP A 812 11.13 -4.59 -16.82
CA TRP A 812 10.83 -3.44 -15.98
C TRP A 812 10.41 -2.28 -16.86
N THR A 813 9.13 -1.92 -16.78
CA THR A 813 8.49 -0.95 -17.67
C THR A 813 8.47 0.43 -17.01
N ASP A 814 8.77 1.46 -17.78
CA ASP A 814 8.68 2.84 -17.32
C ASP A 814 7.22 3.23 -17.03
N PRO A 815 6.98 4.30 -16.24
CA PRO A 815 5.63 4.73 -15.91
C PRO A 815 4.78 5.11 -17.11
N ASP A 816 5.44 5.48 -18.22
CA ASP A 816 4.79 5.93 -19.44
C ASP A 816 4.36 4.76 -20.34
N ASN A 817 4.75 3.53 -19.99
CA ASN A 817 4.57 2.32 -20.78
C ASN A 817 5.13 2.45 -22.21
N ILE A 818 6.16 3.28 -22.37
CA ILE A 818 6.85 3.48 -23.65
C ILE A 818 7.97 2.47 -23.77
N ARG A 819 8.82 2.36 -22.74
CA ARG A 819 10.01 1.54 -22.72
C ARG A 819 9.95 0.49 -21.63
N THR A 820 10.39 -0.72 -21.98
CA THR A 820 10.61 -1.77 -20.99
C THR A 820 12.05 -2.27 -21.13
N GLU A 821 12.76 -2.33 -20.00
CA GLU A 821 14.11 -2.89 -19.93
C GLU A 821 14.03 -4.37 -19.63
N PHE A 822 14.69 -5.19 -20.43
CA PHE A 822 14.69 -6.64 -20.24
C PHE A 822 15.98 -7.16 -19.61
N SER A 823 15.87 -8.35 -19.02
CA SER A 823 17.01 -9.16 -18.64
C SER A 823 16.63 -10.65 -18.69
N VAL A 824 17.59 -11.50 -19.00
CA VAL A 824 17.42 -12.95 -18.98
C VAL A 824 18.68 -13.60 -18.43
N ILE A 825 18.50 -14.68 -17.68
CA ILE A 825 19.57 -15.52 -17.17
C ILE A 825 19.10 -16.97 -17.12
N ILE A 826 19.94 -17.88 -17.53
CA ILE A 826 19.68 -19.31 -17.62
C ILE A 826 20.84 -20.06 -16.99
N ARG A 827 20.57 -21.15 -16.34
CA ARG A 827 21.57 -22.04 -15.78
C ARG A 827 22.54 -22.50 -16.87
N ASP A 828 23.84 -22.46 -16.58
CA ASP A 828 24.91 -22.64 -17.57
C ASP A 828 24.84 -23.98 -18.31
N ASP A 829 24.49 -25.06 -17.63
CA ASP A 829 24.35 -26.40 -18.18
C ASP A 829 23.14 -26.59 -19.12
N LEU A 830 22.25 -25.59 -19.20
CA LEU A 830 21.02 -25.60 -20.00
C LEU A 830 21.02 -24.59 -21.14
N GLN A 831 22.14 -23.92 -21.34
CA GLN A 831 22.32 -23.01 -22.50
C GLN A 831 22.33 -23.79 -23.82
N GLY A 832 21.81 -23.20 -24.89
CA GLY A 832 21.72 -23.84 -26.20
C GLY A 832 20.48 -24.73 -26.41
N LEU A 833 19.72 -25.06 -25.39
CA LEU A 833 18.48 -25.89 -25.48
C LEU A 833 17.22 -25.12 -25.89
N GLY A 834 17.33 -23.83 -26.19
CA GLY A 834 16.21 -23.00 -26.62
C GLY A 834 15.49 -22.27 -25.47
N LEU A 835 15.87 -22.51 -24.20
CA LEU A 835 15.23 -21.94 -23.03
C LEU A 835 15.31 -20.40 -23.00
N GLY A 836 16.43 -19.83 -23.49
CA GLY A 836 16.59 -18.37 -23.60
C GLY A 836 15.60 -17.73 -24.57
N SER A 837 15.39 -18.34 -25.73
CA SER A 837 14.40 -17.85 -26.71
C SER A 837 12.98 -17.98 -26.15
N LEU A 838 12.68 -19.08 -25.45
CA LEU A 838 11.38 -19.31 -24.82
C LEU A 838 11.04 -18.22 -23.80
N LEU A 839 11.94 -17.95 -22.88
CA LEU A 839 11.76 -16.94 -21.83
C LEU A 839 11.74 -15.52 -22.38
N MET A 840 12.55 -15.20 -23.40
CA MET A 840 12.51 -13.90 -24.04
C MET A 840 11.21 -13.69 -24.82
N ASN A 841 10.72 -14.70 -25.54
CA ASN A 841 9.43 -14.61 -26.23
C ASN A 841 8.28 -14.40 -25.23
N ALA A 842 8.31 -15.05 -24.05
CA ALA A 842 7.29 -14.84 -23.03
C ALA A 842 7.21 -13.37 -22.56
N ILE A 843 8.36 -12.70 -22.31
CA ILE A 843 8.36 -11.28 -21.93
C ILE A 843 8.05 -10.34 -23.09
N ILE A 844 8.44 -10.69 -24.32
CA ILE A 844 8.11 -9.91 -25.53
C ILE A 844 6.59 -9.95 -25.76
N ASP A 845 5.99 -11.14 -25.74
CA ASP A 845 4.55 -11.31 -25.92
C ASP A 845 3.75 -10.58 -24.83
N TYR A 846 4.20 -10.70 -23.58
CA TYR A 846 3.60 -9.96 -22.47
C TYR A 846 3.69 -8.44 -22.71
N SER A 847 4.86 -7.91 -23.03
CA SER A 847 5.06 -6.47 -23.24
C SER A 847 4.20 -5.94 -24.39
N ARG A 848 4.02 -6.73 -25.46
CA ARG A 848 3.10 -6.42 -26.56
C ARG A 848 1.64 -6.40 -26.10
N SER A 849 1.25 -7.38 -25.29
CA SER A 849 -0.14 -7.51 -24.80
C SER A 849 -0.57 -6.36 -23.91
N VAL A 850 0.37 -5.74 -23.17
CA VAL A 850 0.12 -4.56 -22.34
C VAL A 850 0.34 -3.23 -23.05
N GLY A 851 0.68 -3.26 -24.37
CA GLY A 851 0.81 -2.08 -25.20
C GLY A 851 2.11 -1.30 -25.04
N THR A 852 3.19 -1.91 -24.54
CA THR A 852 4.51 -1.27 -24.49
C THR A 852 5.05 -1.04 -25.90
N LEU A 853 5.70 0.10 -26.15
CA LEU A 853 6.12 0.50 -27.49
C LEU A 853 7.47 -0.08 -27.90
N GLU A 854 8.43 -0.15 -26.99
CA GLU A 854 9.78 -0.68 -27.28
C GLU A 854 10.38 -1.42 -26.08
N MET A 855 11.15 -2.46 -26.39
CA MET A 855 11.94 -3.19 -25.40
C MET A 855 13.41 -2.86 -25.59
N ILE A 856 14.09 -2.51 -24.51
CA ILE A 856 15.50 -2.10 -24.52
C ILE A 856 16.34 -2.96 -23.58
N GLY A 857 17.63 -3.06 -23.83
CA GLY A 857 18.56 -3.72 -22.91
C GLY A 857 20.00 -3.37 -23.25
N LYS A 858 20.87 -3.45 -22.22
CA LYS A 858 22.30 -3.28 -22.34
C LYS A 858 22.99 -4.63 -22.21
N ILE A 859 23.94 -4.91 -23.07
CA ILE A 859 24.64 -6.18 -23.17
C ILE A 859 26.14 -5.92 -23.16
N MET A 860 26.89 -6.65 -22.34
CA MET A 860 28.35 -6.59 -22.37
C MET A 860 28.88 -7.04 -23.72
N VAL A 861 29.87 -6.35 -24.26
CA VAL A 861 30.42 -6.63 -25.59
C VAL A 861 30.89 -8.08 -25.72
N GLU A 862 31.41 -8.64 -24.62
CA GLU A 862 31.94 -10.00 -24.52
C GLU A 862 30.86 -11.09 -24.49
N ASN A 863 29.61 -10.73 -24.21
CA ASN A 863 28.49 -11.69 -24.11
C ASN A 863 27.99 -12.06 -25.52
N HIS A 864 28.79 -12.87 -26.22
CA HIS A 864 28.47 -13.32 -27.56
C HIS A 864 27.18 -14.15 -27.66
N PRO A 865 26.87 -15.09 -26.72
CA PRO A 865 25.62 -15.84 -26.76
C PRO A 865 24.40 -14.93 -26.71
N MET A 866 24.40 -13.91 -25.82
CA MET A 866 23.28 -12.97 -25.69
C MET A 866 23.13 -12.10 -26.93
N ARG A 867 24.22 -11.64 -27.53
CA ARG A 867 24.20 -10.88 -28.79
C ARG A 867 23.62 -11.70 -29.95
N GLY A 868 23.96 -12.99 -30.00
CA GLY A 868 23.39 -13.94 -30.97
C GLY A 868 21.87 -14.09 -30.79
N LEU A 869 21.43 -14.26 -29.56
CA LEU A 869 20.00 -14.37 -29.21
C LEU A 869 19.24 -13.08 -29.59
N MET A 870 19.80 -11.89 -29.30
CA MET A 870 19.16 -10.62 -29.65
C MET A 870 18.99 -10.46 -31.18
N LYS A 871 20.04 -10.82 -31.94
CA LYS A 871 19.96 -10.82 -33.39
C LYS A 871 18.87 -11.78 -33.92
N TYR A 872 18.78 -12.98 -33.33
CA TYR A 872 17.75 -13.97 -33.67
C TYR A 872 16.33 -13.45 -33.39
N LEU A 873 16.13 -12.73 -32.27
CA LEU A 873 14.84 -12.16 -31.87
C LEU A 873 14.51 -10.82 -32.56
N GLY A 874 15.37 -10.32 -33.46
CA GLY A 874 15.13 -9.12 -34.26
C GLY A 874 15.46 -7.80 -33.56
N PHE A 875 16.26 -7.81 -32.50
CA PHE A 875 16.72 -6.58 -31.87
C PHE A 875 17.72 -5.84 -32.75
N LYS A 876 17.59 -4.53 -32.85
CA LYS A 876 18.58 -3.62 -33.40
C LYS A 876 19.67 -3.38 -32.35
N ALA A 877 20.90 -3.68 -32.66
CA ALA A 877 22.04 -3.56 -31.75
C ALA A 877 22.97 -2.41 -32.19
N THR A 878 23.28 -1.50 -31.27
CA THR A 878 24.19 -0.37 -31.49
C THR A 878 25.27 -0.35 -30.41
N TYR A 879 26.53 -0.22 -30.81
CA TYR A 879 27.64 -0.13 -29.88
C TYR A 879 27.71 1.26 -29.23
N ASN A 880 27.68 1.30 -27.91
CA ASN A 880 27.80 2.51 -27.11
C ASN A 880 29.26 2.64 -26.63
N MET A 881 30.00 3.57 -27.22
CA MET A 881 31.42 3.76 -26.91
C MET A 881 31.68 4.32 -25.53
N GLU A 882 30.74 5.15 -25.00
CA GLU A 882 30.92 5.78 -23.70
C GLU A 882 30.77 4.77 -22.56
N GLU A 883 29.81 3.88 -22.66
CA GLU A 883 29.53 2.88 -21.62
C GLU A 883 30.19 1.51 -21.90
N GLN A 884 30.79 1.32 -23.04
CA GLN A 884 31.39 0.04 -23.50
C GLN A 884 30.41 -1.15 -23.49
N VAL A 885 29.18 -0.90 -23.89
CA VAL A 885 28.11 -1.90 -24.00
C VAL A 885 27.49 -1.89 -25.39
N VAL A 886 26.70 -2.91 -25.68
CA VAL A 886 25.81 -2.96 -26.84
C VAL A 886 24.38 -2.62 -26.37
N ASP A 887 23.86 -1.50 -26.86
CA ASP A 887 22.45 -1.14 -26.67
C ASP A 887 21.60 -1.94 -27.66
N ALA A 888 20.65 -2.72 -27.14
CA ALA A 888 19.72 -3.53 -27.92
C ALA A 888 18.30 -2.94 -27.81
N VAL A 889 17.65 -2.72 -28.96
CA VAL A 889 16.31 -2.12 -29.03
C VAL A 889 15.42 -2.96 -29.94
N LEU A 890 14.24 -3.34 -29.47
CA LEU A 890 13.19 -4.02 -30.21
C LEU A 890 11.91 -3.18 -30.22
N PRO A 891 11.47 -2.62 -31.35
CA PRO A 891 10.13 -2.06 -31.48
C PRO A 891 9.07 -3.15 -31.30
N LEU A 892 8.10 -2.94 -30.41
CA LEU A 892 7.08 -3.95 -30.08
C LEU A 892 5.82 -3.83 -30.94
N ASN A 893 5.60 -2.69 -31.58
CA ASN A 893 4.42 -2.45 -32.42
C ASN A 893 4.54 -2.95 -33.86
N GLU A 894 5.75 -3.30 -34.32
CA GLU A 894 5.96 -3.90 -35.62
C GLU A 894 6.13 -5.42 -35.46
N PRO A 895 5.25 -6.26 -36.11
CA PRO A 895 5.47 -7.69 -36.13
C PRO A 895 6.76 -7.97 -36.87
N THR A 896 7.71 -8.68 -36.24
CA THR A 896 8.90 -9.16 -36.95
C THR A 896 8.50 -10.21 -37.99
N THR A 897 9.03 -10.15 -39.19
CA THR A 897 8.71 -11.06 -40.31
C THR A 897 8.94 -12.55 -39.99
N GLU A 898 9.87 -12.88 -39.09
CA GLU A 898 10.11 -14.25 -38.61
C GLU A 898 9.07 -14.73 -37.58
N TRP A 899 8.45 -13.82 -36.82
CA TRP A 899 7.42 -14.15 -35.85
C TRP A 899 6.12 -14.60 -36.50
N GLN A 900 5.79 -14.08 -37.69
CA GLN A 900 4.65 -14.53 -38.51
C GLN A 900 4.86 -15.99 -39.01
N HIS A 901 6.07 -16.39 -39.34
CA HIS A 901 6.37 -17.76 -39.79
C HIS A 901 6.32 -18.79 -38.64
N HIS A 902 6.74 -18.42 -37.42
CA HIS A 902 6.70 -19.35 -36.28
C HIS A 902 5.30 -19.54 -35.69
N ARG A 903 4.42 -18.56 -35.76
CA ARG A 903 3.02 -18.71 -35.30
C ARG A 903 2.18 -19.58 -36.25
N LEU A 904 2.45 -19.50 -37.52
CA LEU A 904 1.76 -20.35 -38.51
C LEU A 904 2.19 -21.82 -38.44
N ASN A 905 3.42 -22.10 -38.03
CA ASN A 905 3.91 -23.47 -37.91
C ASN A 905 3.59 -24.15 -36.57
N ASN A 906 3.29 -23.39 -35.49
CA ASN A 906 2.88 -23.95 -34.19
C ASN A 906 1.34 -23.97 -33.96
N ALA A 907 0.54 -23.54 -34.95
CA ALA A 907 -0.91 -23.60 -34.93
C ALA A 907 -1.46 -24.84 -35.67
N THR A 908 -0.58 -25.70 -36.18
CA THR A 908 -0.91 -26.91 -36.94
C THR A 908 -0.34 -28.19 -36.35
N ASP A 909 0.17 -28.17 -35.11
CA ASP A 909 0.54 -29.39 -34.37
C ASP A 909 -0.16 -29.46 -33.01
#